data_c46ff1044b59233e3b5c4b968b60d5e9
#
_entry.id   c46ff1044b59233e3b5c4b968b60d5e9
#
_cell.length_a   1.000
_cell.length_b   1.000
_cell.length_c   1.000
_cell.angle_alpha   90.00
_cell.angle_beta   90.00
_cell.angle_gamma   90.00
#
_symmetry.space_group_name_H-M   'P 1'
#
loop_
_entity.id
_entity.type
_entity.pdbx_description
1 polymer ?
#
loop_
_entity_poly.entity_id
_entity_poly.type
_entity_poly.pdbx_seq_one_letter_code
_entity_poly.pdbx_strand_id
1 'polypeptide(L)'
;MKVKKYRYFMCDFETTVYKGQVNTEVWASASVELFTEDVNIFHSIEEQFDYFIAQKCNIVAYYHNLKFDGAFWLSYLLVDKGYKQAYKKVGENENDVEWLPEKFMENKSFKYSISDKGMWYNIIIKVNNHFIEIRDSLKLLPFSVKRIGESFGTKHKKLDMEYTGFRYAGCVITDEERKYIANDVLVVKEALEIMFQQGHNKLTIGSCCLEEYKSICKSSTKNMLDYNEMFPDVYSITIDEKAHRYQNAGEYIRKSYRGGWCYLVKGKEDKIFTNGTTGDVNSLYPSMMSSESGNRYPIGVPHFWKGNIIPDVALLDDKYYFVRIKTRFYIKPDKLPFIQIKSSLLYKGTEALETSDVYDKRTGEYYTHYTDKDGNIHDTRVELVLTMTDYELMKEHYELVDFEILDGCWFYSEIGIFDEYIDKYKKIKLESKGALRELAKLFLNNLYGKMASSMDSSFKLAYVKEDKTIGFLPVAEANKKPGYIPVGSAITSYARNFTIRAAQKNYHGKNKRGFIYADTDSIHCDLEPEEIVGIKVHDKDFCCWKLESCWDVAVFIRQKTYIEHVVKENLKPIDTPYNNIKCAGMPQKCKDLFQTSLDGTADISGYTDNTTKVFKEWTEDEKEFLFEKETGKPIKRNLSDFRVGLKIPGKLRPKRIRGGVLLVDTTYEMR
;
A
#
# COMPACT_ATOMS: atom_id res chain seq x y z
N MET A 1 38.13 -4.75 -4.93
CA MET A 1 37.26 -3.68 -4.40
C MET A 1 37.30 -3.77 -2.88
N LYS A 2 37.72 -2.70 -2.16
CA LYS A 2 37.60 -2.68 -0.69
C LYS A 2 36.13 -2.69 -0.33
N VAL A 3 35.66 -3.70 0.41
CA VAL A 3 34.30 -3.76 0.95
C VAL A 3 34.10 -2.52 1.84
N LYS A 4 33.18 -1.65 1.50
CA LYS A 4 32.83 -0.50 2.34
C LYS A 4 32.24 -1.05 3.64
N LYS A 5 32.90 -0.82 4.76
CA LYS A 5 32.41 -1.22 6.08
C LYS A 5 31.32 -0.22 6.52
N TYR A 6 30.12 -0.73 6.80
CA TYR A 6 29.01 0.06 7.35
C TYR A 6 28.80 -0.29 8.82
N ARG A 7 28.45 0.71 9.62
CA ARG A 7 27.90 0.53 10.96
C ARG A 7 26.42 0.84 10.92
N TYR A 8 25.63 0.09 11.64
CA TYR A 8 24.18 0.17 11.62
C TYR A 8 23.66 0.61 12.98
N PHE A 9 22.79 1.62 12.99
CA PHE A 9 22.22 2.19 14.20
C PHE A 9 20.70 2.19 14.12
N MET A 10 20.03 2.00 15.26
CA MET A 10 18.64 2.37 15.47
C MET A 10 18.59 3.71 16.19
N CYS A 11 17.75 4.63 15.72
CA CYS A 11 17.69 6.01 16.20
C CYS A 11 16.23 6.45 16.36
N ASP A 12 16.05 7.48 17.18
CA ASP A 12 14.76 8.14 17.39
C ASP A 12 14.96 9.59 17.82
N PHE A 13 13.96 10.46 17.51
CA PHE A 13 13.93 11.85 17.95
C PHE A 13 12.79 12.09 18.94
N GLU A 14 13.11 12.81 20.00
CA GLU A 14 12.11 13.39 20.88
C GLU A 14 11.89 14.86 20.52
N THR A 15 10.64 15.24 20.36
CA THR A 15 10.27 16.56 19.89
C THR A 15 9.36 17.28 20.85
N THR A 16 9.46 18.59 20.88
CA THR A 16 8.60 19.42 21.73
C THR A 16 7.18 19.44 21.21
N VAL A 17 6.21 19.25 22.10
CA VAL A 17 4.79 19.46 21.83
C VAL A 17 4.12 20.01 23.08
N TYR A 18 3.83 21.31 23.14
CA TYR A 18 3.18 21.96 24.29
C TYR A 18 2.23 23.07 23.84
N LYS A 19 1.31 23.43 24.72
CA LYS A 19 0.31 24.47 24.44
C LYS A 19 0.97 25.82 24.14
N GLY A 20 0.56 26.46 23.04
CA GLY A 20 1.11 27.76 22.63
C GLY A 20 2.43 27.71 21.89
N GLN A 21 2.92 26.50 21.56
CA GLN A 21 4.14 26.28 20.80
C GLN A 21 4.00 26.85 19.39
N VAL A 22 5.01 27.62 18.97
CA VAL A 22 5.11 28.14 17.60
C VAL A 22 5.93 27.20 16.71
N ASN A 23 7.05 26.70 17.24
CA ASN A 23 7.97 25.81 16.55
C ASN A 23 8.13 24.52 17.33
N THR A 24 8.40 23.44 16.60
CA THR A 24 8.78 22.16 17.18
C THR A 24 10.23 21.87 16.83
N GLU A 25 11.03 21.54 17.81
CA GLU A 25 12.43 21.19 17.64
C GLU A 25 12.74 19.82 18.27
N VAL A 26 13.83 19.22 17.83
CA VAL A 26 14.38 18.03 18.45
C VAL A 26 15.11 18.48 19.71
N TRP A 27 14.61 18.08 20.89
CA TRP A 27 15.22 18.39 22.18
C TRP A 27 16.04 17.24 22.75
N ALA A 28 15.80 16.02 22.27
CA ALA A 28 16.61 14.87 22.55
C ALA A 28 16.62 13.92 21.34
N SER A 29 17.69 13.20 21.20
CA SER A 29 17.77 12.10 20.22
C SER A 29 18.55 10.94 20.82
N ALA A 30 18.27 9.73 20.35
CA ALA A 30 18.96 8.52 20.77
C ALA A 30 19.54 7.79 19.56
N SER A 31 20.65 7.09 19.78
CA SER A 31 21.18 6.11 18.85
C SER A 31 21.79 4.92 19.57
N VAL A 32 21.56 3.74 19.06
CA VAL A 32 22.19 2.50 19.50
C VAL A 32 22.68 1.71 18.32
N GLU A 33 23.94 1.26 18.36
CA GLU A 33 24.48 0.40 17.30
C GLU A 33 23.86 -0.99 17.39
N LEU A 34 23.49 -1.58 16.25
CA LEU A 34 22.97 -2.95 16.24
C LEU A 34 24.01 -3.91 16.82
N PHE A 35 23.51 -4.90 17.55
CA PHE A 35 24.31 -5.90 18.28
C PHE A 35 25.14 -5.35 19.44
N THR A 36 24.81 -4.15 19.93
CA THR A 36 25.32 -3.58 21.19
C THR A 36 24.17 -3.17 22.08
N GLU A 37 24.45 -2.85 23.37
CA GLU A 37 23.44 -2.38 24.31
C GLU A 37 23.67 -0.88 24.69
N ASP A 38 24.72 -0.27 24.16
CA ASP A 38 25.11 1.10 24.55
C ASP A 38 24.28 2.13 23.79
N VAL A 39 23.31 2.73 24.48
CA VAL A 39 22.48 3.80 23.93
C VAL A 39 23.13 5.14 24.20
N ASN A 40 23.40 5.90 23.13
CA ASN A 40 23.85 7.27 23.19
C ASN A 40 22.65 8.21 23.10
N ILE A 41 22.54 9.16 24.02
CA ILE A 41 21.48 10.17 24.05
C ILE A 41 22.11 11.55 23.86
N PHE A 42 21.57 12.31 22.94
CA PHE A 42 22.04 13.63 22.54
C PHE A 42 20.96 14.68 22.82
N HIS A 43 21.36 15.95 22.97
CA HIS A 43 20.48 17.07 23.26
C HIS A 43 19.98 17.80 22.00
N SER A 44 20.46 17.40 20.83
CA SER A 44 20.06 18.00 19.55
C SER A 44 20.36 17.08 18.37
N ILE A 45 19.76 17.41 17.21
CA ILE A 45 20.09 16.76 15.93
C ILE A 45 21.55 17.01 15.53
N GLU A 46 22.11 18.18 15.89
CA GLU A 46 23.49 18.53 15.58
C GLU A 46 24.49 17.64 16.32
N GLU A 47 24.29 17.44 17.64
CA GLU A 47 25.14 16.54 18.42
C GLU A 47 25.14 15.11 17.86
N GLN A 48 23.98 14.60 17.48
CA GLN A 48 23.88 13.27 16.88
C GLN A 48 24.58 13.21 15.52
N PHE A 49 24.44 14.25 14.69
CA PHE A 49 25.09 14.31 13.38
C PHE A 49 26.61 14.37 13.53
N ASP A 50 27.14 15.17 14.47
CA ASP A 50 28.55 15.26 14.77
C ASP A 50 29.10 13.92 15.32
N TYR A 51 28.32 13.22 16.14
CA TYR A 51 28.67 11.87 16.58
C TYR A 51 28.82 10.91 15.39
N PHE A 52 27.91 10.94 14.41
CA PHE A 52 28.03 10.11 13.22
C PHE A 52 29.25 10.48 12.37
N ILE A 53 29.54 11.76 12.20
CA ILE A 53 30.74 12.22 11.47
C ILE A 53 32.02 11.74 12.17
N ALA A 54 32.06 11.78 13.50
CA ALA A 54 33.21 11.37 14.30
C ALA A 54 33.55 9.87 14.15
N GLN A 55 32.60 9.02 13.72
CA GLN A 55 32.87 7.59 13.49
C GLN A 55 33.81 7.33 12.30
N LYS A 56 34.01 8.28 11.39
CA LYS A 56 34.89 8.18 10.21
C LYS A 56 34.69 6.93 9.36
N CYS A 57 33.44 6.48 9.25
CA CYS A 57 33.02 5.33 8.45
C CYS A 57 31.65 5.59 7.83
N ASN A 58 31.20 4.68 6.94
CA ASN A 58 29.84 4.75 6.45
C ASN A 58 28.86 4.26 7.52
N ILE A 59 27.72 4.95 7.61
CA ILE A 59 26.68 4.68 8.59
C ILE A 59 25.35 4.44 7.90
N VAL A 60 24.58 3.51 8.44
CA VAL A 60 23.13 3.38 8.18
C VAL A 60 22.41 3.58 9.51
N ALA A 61 21.60 4.63 9.59
CA ALA A 61 20.82 4.98 10.75
C ALA A 61 19.33 4.75 10.46
N TYR A 62 18.71 3.83 11.17
CA TYR A 62 17.28 3.55 11.04
C TYR A 62 16.47 4.43 11.99
N TYR A 63 15.37 4.99 11.47
CA TYR A 63 14.32 5.66 12.24
C TYR A 63 13.00 4.94 11.98
N HIS A 64 12.11 4.89 12.96
CA HIS A 64 10.82 4.22 12.78
C HIS A 64 9.72 5.21 12.42
N ASN A 65 9.20 5.13 11.19
CA ASN A 65 8.33 6.13 10.56
C ASN A 65 9.07 7.43 10.17
N LEU A 66 10.10 7.29 9.37
CA LEU A 66 10.97 8.38 8.89
C LEU A 66 10.22 9.60 8.32
N LYS A 67 8.94 9.47 7.97
CA LYS A 67 8.13 10.61 7.52
C LYS A 67 8.13 11.75 8.54
N PHE A 68 8.16 11.43 9.83
CA PHE A 68 8.24 12.41 10.90
C PHE A 68 9.69 12.87 11.13
N ASP A 69 10.57 11.98 11.55
CA ASP A 69 11.98 12.30 11.87
C ASP A 69 12.75 12.84 10.66
N GLY A 70 12.50 12.28 9.49
CA GLY A 70 13.10 12.74 8.24
C GLY A 70 12.73 14.18 7.88
N ALA A 71 11.62 14.70 8.40
CA ALA A 71 11.26 16.10 8.23
C ALA A 71 12.27 17.04 8.92
N PHE A 72 12.71 16.67 10.12
CA PHE A 72 13.73 17.41 10.86
C PHE A 72 15.09 17.28 10.15
N TRP A 73 15.49 16.08 9.73
CA TRP A 73 16.70 15.87 8.95
C TRP A 73 16.74 16.70 7.68
N LEU A 74 15.65 16.73 6.92
CA LEU A 74 15.61 17.50 5.66
C LEU A 74 15.71 18.99 5.91
N SER A 75 15.02 19.52 6.93
CA SER A 75 15.12 20.92 7.35
C SER A 75 16.54 21.26 7.78
N TYR A 76 17.12 20.46 8.65
CA TYR A 76 18.47 20.64 9.15
C TYR A 76 19.51 20.66 8.01
N LEU A 77 19.45 19.73 7.07
CA LEU A 77 20.40 19.68 5.95
C LEU A 77 20.23 20.85 4.98
N LEU A 78 18.98 21.18 4.60
CA LEU A 78 18.71 22.24 3.62
C LEU A 78 18.92 23.64 4.19
N VAL A 79 18.40 23.86 5.39
CA VAL A 79 18.25 25.22 5.93
C VAL A 79 19.37 25.53 6.90
N ASP A 80 19.65 24.66 7.87
CA ASP A 80 20.62 24.95 8.92
C ASP A 80 22.07 24.71 8.44
N LYS A 81 22.33 23.58 7.77
CA LYS A 81 23.64 23.24 7.23
C LYS A 81 23.91 23.79 5.82
N GLY A 82 22.85 24.14 5.08
CA GLY A 82 22.97 24.63 3.71
C GLY A 82 23.61 23.62 2.74
N TYR A 83 23.39 22.32 2.99
CA TYR A 83 23.87 21.25 2.11
C TYR A 83 23.13 21.25 0.78
N LYS A 84 23.85 20.92 -0.31
CA LYS A 84 23.28 20.87 -1.64
C LYS A 84 22.54 19.56 -1.90
N GLN A 85 21.40 19.62 -2.57
CA GLN A 85 20.75 18.42 -3.11
C GLN A 85 21.55 17.90 -4.31
N ALA A 86 21.88 16.61 -4.30
CA ALA A 86 22.76 15.97 -5.28
C ALA A 86 22.00 15.50 -6.52
N TYR A 87 21.54 16.43 -7.35
CA TYR A 87 20.88 16.14 -8.63
C TYR A 87 21.55 16.85 -9.80
N LYS A 88 21.26 16.40 -11.01
CA LYS A 88 21.63 17.07 -12.27
C LYS A 88 20.35 17.39 -13.06
N LYS A 89 20.38 18.47 -13.83
CA LYS A 89 19.35 18.76 -14.82
C LYS A 89 19.53 17.82 -16.01
N VAL A 90 18.42 17.28 -16.53
CA VAL A 90 18.41 16.34 -17.67
C VAL A 90 17.54 16.82 -18.83
N GLY A 91 16.81 17.93 -18.69
CA GLY A 91 15.94 18.53 -19.69
C GLY A 91 15.89 20.05 -19.60
N GLU A 92 15.00 20.66 -20.38
CA GLU A 92 14.88 22.12 -20.48
C GLU A 92 14.04 22.72 -19.34
N ASN A 93 13.14 21.93 -18.73
CA ASN A 93 12.31 22.40 -17.63
C ASN A 93 13.06 22.36 -16.30
N GLU A 94 12.71 23.23 -15.37
CA GLU A 94 13.30 23.25 -14.04
C GLU A 94 13.10 21.95 -13.24
N ASN A 95 12.04 21.21 -13.55
CA ASN A 95 11.69 19.96 -12.92
C ASN A 95 12.31 18.71 -13.57
N ASP A 96 13.02 18.88 -14.69
CA ASP A 96 13.68 17.78 -15.38
C ASP A 96 15.03 17.51 -14.70
N VAL A 97 14.99 16.81 -13.57
CA VAL A 97 16.16 16.50 -12.74
C VAL A 97 16.26 15.01 -12.47
N GLU A 98 17.49 14.55 -12.27
CA GLU A 98 17.81 13.17 -11.92
C GLU A 98 18.81 13.16 -10.75
N TRP A 99 18.57 12.31 -9.73
CA TRP A 99 19.52 12.14 -8.64
C TRP A 99 20.86 11.60 -9.14
N LEU A 100 21.93 12.20 -8.66
CA LEU A 100 23.27 11.71 -8.95
C LEU A 100 23.51 10.34 -8.29
N PRO A 101 24.18 9.41 -9.01
CA PRO A 101 24.76 8.24 -8.37
C PRO A 101 25.73 8.63 -7.23
N GLU A 102 25.79 7.84 -6.16
CA GLU A 102 26.60 8.15 -4.97
C GLU A 102 28.07 8.49 -5.29
N LYS A 103 28.66 7.80 -6.29
CA LYS A 103 30.05 8.05 -6.72
C LYS A 103 30.29 9.48 -7.23
N PHE A 104 29.25 10.17 -7.70
CA PHE A 104 29.31 11.52 -8.24
C PHE A 104 28.81 12.60 -7.27
N MET A 105 28.32 12.21 -6.10
CA MET A 105 27.93 13.19 -5.09
C MET A 105 29.14 13.97 -4.57
N GLU A 106 28.95 15.26 -4.42
CA GLU A 106 29.95 16.14 -3.79
C GLU A 106 29.91 15.99 -2.26
N ASN A 107 31.01 16.42 -1.61
CA ASN A 107 31.02 16.52 -0.15
C ASN A 107 30.01 17.60 0.32
N LYS A 108 29.37 17.39 1.46
CA LYS A 108 28.30 18.26 1.96
C LYS A 108 27.13 18.36 1.00
N SER A 109 26.75 17.22 0.41
CA SER A 109 25.56 17.08 -0.40
C SER A 109 24.71 15.89 0.09
N PHE A 110 23.45 15.88 -0.30
CA PHE A 110 22.52 14.79 0.05
C PHE A 110 21.51 14.55 -1.06
N LYS A 111 20.96 13.36 -1.06
CA LYS A 111 19.80 12.96 -1.85
C LYS A 111 18.85 12.14 -0.98
N TYR A 112 17.64 11.93 -1.42
CA TYR A 112 16.66 11.18 -0.68
C TYR A 112 15.63 10.52 -1.61
N SER A 113 14.85 9.60 -1.05
CA SER A 113 13.76 8.96 -1.75
C SER A 113 12.45 9.21 -0.98
N ILE A 114 11.62 10.11 -1.53
CA ILE A 114 10.26 10.39 -1.07
C ILE A 114 9.36 10.27 -2.27
N SER A 115 8.45 9.27 -2.29
CA SER A 115 7.52 9.10 -3.41
C SER A 115 6.54 10.28 -3.54
N ASP A 116 5.89 10.40 -4.70
CA ASP A 116 4.81 11.35 -4.97
C ASP A 116 3.68 11.29 -3.92
N LYS A 117 3.38 10.08 -3.44
CA LYS A 117 2.40 9.83 -2.37
C LYS A 117 2.90 10.17 -0.96
N GLY A 118 4.11 10.72 -0.84
CA GLY A 118 4.69 11.12 0.44
C GLY A 118 5.21 9.97 1.30
N MET A 119 5.54 8.82 0.68
CA MET A 119 6.22 7.73 1.37
C MET A 119 7.71 7.99 1.42
N TRP A 120 8.27 8.01 2.61
CA TRP A 120 9.69 8.20 2.85
C TRP A 120 10.41 6.85 2.89
N TYR A 121 11.59 6.78 2.28
CA TYR A 121 12.42 5.58 2.26
C TYR A 121 13.78 5.80 2.89
N ASN A 122 14.53 6.77 2.40
CA ASN A 122 15.85 7.10 2.93
C ASN A 122 16.28 8.54 2.61
N ILE A 123 17.33 8.98 3.31
CA ILE A 123 18.13 10.18 3.01
C ILE A 123 19.59 9.73 3.01
N ILE A 124 20.35 10.06 1.97
CA ILE A 124 21.77 9.71 1.83
C ILE A 124 22.57 11.00 1.85
N ILE A 125 23.44 11.15 2.83
CA ILE A 125 24.26 12.32 3.05
C ILE A 125 25.71 11.95 2.76
N LYS A 126 26.44 12.77 1.99
CA LYS A 126 27.89 12.64 1.81
C LYS A 126 28.60 13.72 2.59
N VAL A 127 29.40 13.32 3.56
CA VAL A 127 30.21 14.20 4.42
C VAL A 127 31.56 13.55 4.72
N ASN A 128 32.66 14.34 4.63
CA ASN A 128 34.02 13.88 4.89
C ASN A 128 34.42 12.57 4.17
N ASN A 129 33.97 12.41 2.91
CA ASN A 129 34.16 11.22 2.07
C ASN A 129 33.46 9.94 2.59
N HIS A 130 32.59 10.04 3.57
CA HIS A 130 31.74 8.98 4.07
C HIS A 130 30.28 9.24 3.73
N PHE A 131 29.49 8.18 3.76
CA PHE A 131 28.04 8.24 3.60
C PHE A 131 27.35 7.97 4.93
N ILE A 132 26.38 8.83 5.26
CA ILE A 132 25.41 8.59 6.32
C ILE A 132 24.07 8.39 5.62
N GLU A 133 23.56 7.19 5.67
CA GLU A 133 22.26 6.86 5.10
C GLU A 133 21.22 6.69 6.22
N ILE A 134 20.21 7.52 6.21
CA ILE A 134 19.07 7.47 7.14
C ILE A 134 17.98 6.68 6.46
N ARG A 135 17.46 5.62 7.08
CA ARG A 135 16.47 4.69 6.54
C ARG A 135 15.21 4.60 7.38
N ASP A 136 14.09 4.34 6.74
CA ASP A 136 12.83 4.05 7.43
C ASP A 136 12.73 2.58 7.81
N SER A 137 12.85 2.25 9.09
CA SER A 137 12.67 0.89 9.59
C SER A 137 11.23 0.38 9.44
N LEU A 138 10.23 1.27 9.35
CA LEU A 138 8.84 0.90 9.05
C LEU A 138 8.70 0.21 7.69
N LYS A 139 9.65 0.39 6.76
CA LYS A 139 9.67 -0.30 5.46
C LYS A 139 10.14 -1.76 5.55
N LEU A 140 10.83 -2.11 6.63
CA LEU A 140 11.20 -3.50 6.96
C LEU A 140 10.22 -4.12 7.96
N LEU A 141 9.78 -3.35 8.95
CA LEU A 141 8.94 -3.75 10.06
C LEU A 141 7.66 -2.88 10.06
N PRO A 142 6.65 -3.18 9.22
CA PRO A 142 5.47 -2.35 9.04
C PRO A 142 4.46 -2.46 10.19
N PHE A 143 4.92 -2.29 11.42
CA PHE A 143 4.16 -2.38 12.65
C PHE A 143 4.44 -1.17 13.55
N SER A 144 3.55 -0.86 14.49
CA SER A 144 3.87 0.10 15.56
C SER A 144 4.94 -0.46 16.51
N VAL A 145 5.70 0.40 17.17
CA VAL A 145 6.72 -0.02 18.17
C VAL A 145 6.12 -0.93 19.24
N LYS A 146 4.91 -0.62 19.73
CA LYS A 146 4.18 -1.48 20.68
C LYS A 146 3.96 -2.89 20.11
N ARG A 147 3.43 -2.98 18.90
CA ARG A 147 3.20 -4.26 18.23
C ARG A 147 4.49 -5.03 17.92
N ILE A 148 5.57 -4.32 17.59
CA ILE A 148 6.90 -4.93 17.42
C ILE A 148 7.30 -5.61 18.73
N GLY A 149 7.22 -4.88 19.85
CA GLY A 149 7.52 -5.42 21.16
C GLY A 149 6.73 -6.68 21.52
N GLU A 150 5.43 -6.69 21.20
CA GLU A 150 4.54 -7.81 21.48
C GLU A 150 4.80 -9.00 20.54
N SER A 151 4.85 -8.74 19.23
CA SER A 151 4.88 -9.79 18.19
C SER A 151 6.26 -10.40 18.01
N PHE A 152 7.33 -9.62 18.13
CA PHE A 152 8.70 -10.09 17.96
C PHE A 152 9.33 -10.67 19.24
N GLY A 153 8.64 -10.59 20.38
CA GLY A 153 9.15 -11.12 21.63
C GLY A 153 10.42 -10.43 22.11
N THR A 154 10.56 -9.13 21.81
CA THR A 154 11.71 -8.32 22.22
C THR A 154 11.84 -8.27 23.74
N LYS A 155 13.06 -8.16 24.24
CA LYS A 155 13.36 -8.02 25.67
C LYS A 155 12.74 -6.72 26.22
N HIS A 156 12.90 -5.62 25.47
CA HIS A 156 12.31 -4.33 25.80
C HIS A 156 10.89 -4.22 25.22
N LYS A 157 10.02 -3.45 25.87
CA LYS A 157 8.64 -3.20 25.45
C LYS A 157 8.39 -1.71 25.41
N LYS A 158 7.44 -1.26 24.57
CA LYS A 158 7.05 0.14 24.56
C LYS A 158 6.59 0.57 25.95
N LEU A 159 7.17 1.64 26.44
CA LEU A 159 6.77 2.29 27.69
C LEU A 159 5.78 3.43 27.37
N ASP A 160 4.98 3.81 28.35
CA ASP A 160 4.14 5.00 28.29
C ASP A 160 4.80 6.10 29.13
N MET A 161 4.91 7.30 28.58
CA MET A 161 5.40 8.48 29.29
C MET A 161 4.68 9.73 28.79
N GLU A 162 4.32 10.61 29.71
CA GLU A 162 3.90 11.97 29.41
C GLU A 162 5.02 12.93 29.82
N TYR A 163 5.51 13.71 28.87
CA TYR A 163 6.48 14.76 29.16
C TYR A 163 5.82 15.92 29.86
N THR A 164 6.33 16.26 31.03
CA THR A 164 5.86 17.41 31.80
C THR A 164 6.79 18.61 31.61
N GLY A 165 6.17 19.78 31.36
CA GLY A 165 6.89 21.03 31.24
C GLY A 165 7.51 21.28 29.86
N PHE A 166 8.20 22.40 29.76
CA PHE A 166 8.82 22.90 28.54
C PHE A 166 10.09 22.13 28.21
N ARG A 167 10.26 21.77 26.95
CA ARG A 167 11.47 21.12 26.42
C ARG A 167 12.00 21.90 25.24
N TYR A 168 13.31 22.01 25.13
CA TYR A 168 14.05 22.72 24.07
C TYR A 168 15.41 22.06 23.87
N ALA A 169 16.05 22.29 22.74
CA ALA A 169 17.38 21.76 22.46
C ALA A 169 18.39 22.23 23.50
N GLY A 170 19.09 21.27 24.12
CA GLY A 170 20.05 21.54 25.21
C GLY A 170 19.45 21.56 26.61
N CYS A 171 18.14 21.29 26.78
CA CYS A 171 17.57 21.15 28.12
C CYS A 171 18.07 19.88 28.83
N VAL A 172 17.94 19.88 30.16
CA VAL A 172 18.31 18.70 31.00
C VAL A 172 17.34 17.56 30.70
N ILE A 173 17.90 16.39 30.43
CA ILE A 173 17.17 15.15 30.24
C ILE A 173 17.22 14.36 31.56
N THR A 174 16.08 14.10 32.18
CA THR A 174 15.99 13.37 33.45
C THR A 174 16.31 11.89 33.27
N ASP A 175 16.62 11.18 34.33
CA ASP A 175 16.91 9.74 34.27
C ASP A 175 15.71 8.90 33.80
N GLU A 176 14.50 9.33 34.14
CA GLU A 176 13.26 8.67 33.66
C GLU A 176 13.09 8.88 32.16
N GLU A 177 13.30 10.10 31.66
CA GLU A 177 13.29 10.40 30.24
C GLU A 177 14.38 9.63 29.48
N ARG A 178 15.60 9.56 30.03
CA ARG A 178 16.69 8.76 29.45
C ARG A 178 16.29 7.30 29.31
N LYS A 179 15.69 6.73 30.34
CA LYS A 179 15.22 5.35 30.32
C LYS A 179 14.13 5.12 29.29
N TYR A 180 13.18 6.04 29.17
CA TYR A 180 12.12 5.98 28.17
C TYR A 180 12.67 6.06 26.73
N ILE A 181 13.49 7.10 26.45
CA ILE A 181 14.12 7.35 25.17
C ILE A 181 14.99 6.16 24.73
N ALA A 182 15.81 5.64 25.64
CA ALA A 182 16.63 4.46 25.38
C ALA A 182 15.79 3.23 25.08
N ASN A 183 14.69 3.03 25.80
CA ASN A 183 13.83 1.87 25.61
C ASN A 183 13.17 1.86 24.23
N ASP A 184 12.75 3.01 23.71
CA ASP A 184 12.08 3.09 22.39
C ASP A 184 12.99 2.65 21.25
N VAL A 185 14.26 3.03 21.26
CA VAL A 185 15.22 2.57 20.25
C VAL A 185 15.59 1.09 20.44
N LEU A 186 15.65 0.59 21.67
CA LEU A 186 16.00 -0.81 21.96
C LEU A 186 14.93 -1.79 21.45
N VAL A 187 13.64 -1.47 21.59
CA VAL A 187 12.57 -2.32 21.05
C VAL A 187 12.71 -2.56 19.55
N VAL A 188 12.92 -1.51 18.78
CA VAL A 188 13.02 -1.62 17.31
C VAL A 188 14.37 -2.20 16.91
N LYS A 189 15.46 -1.86 17.61
CA LYS A 189 16.79 -2.44 17.42
C LYS A 189 16.74 -3.97 17.50
N GLU A 190 16.17 -4.52 18.56
CA GLU A 190 16.10 -5.97 18.78
C GLU A 190 15.35 -6.67 17.62
N ALA A 191 14.28 -6.08 17.12
CA ALA A 191 13.56 -6.59 15.96
C ALA A 191 14.37 -6.49 14.66
N LEU A 192 15.10 -5.39 14.46
CA LEU A 192 16.01 -5.24 13.31
C LEU A 192 17.14 -6.28 13.35
N GLU A 193 17.68 -6.58 14.53
CA GLU A 193 18.72 -7.60 14.68
C GLU A 193 18.23 -8.98 14.25
N ILE A 194 16.99 -9.34 14.58
CA ILE A 194 16.36 -10.58 14.10
C ILE A 194 16.29 -10.57 12.55
N MET A 195 15.88 -9.45 11.94
CA MET A 195 15.87 -9.30 10.49
C MET A 195 17.26 -9.50 9.88
N PHE A 196 18.26 -8.85 10.44
CA PHE A 196 19.65 -8.91 9.98
C PHE A 196 20.26 -10.31 10.13
N GLN A 197 19.99 -11.00 11.23
CA GLN A 197 20.42 -12.39 11.45
C GLN A 197 19.83 -13.35 10.41
N GLN A 198 18.66 -13.06 9.88
CA GLN A 198 18.04 -13.78 8.77
C GLN A 198 18.50 -13.30 7.38
N GLY A 199 19.44 -12.36 7.29
CA GLY A 199 19.95 -11.80 6.03
C GLY A 199 19.04 -10.71 5.40
N HIS A 200 18.05 -10.22 6.11
CA HIS A 200 17.05 -9.28 5.60
C HIS A 200 17.40 -7.84 5.93
N ASN A 201 18.29 -7.25 5.16
CA ASN A 201 18.85 -5.89 5.38
C ASN A 201 18.66 -4.93 4.20
N LYS A 202 17.78 -5.25 3.26
CA LYS A 202 17.47 -4.34 2.13
C LYS A 202 16.61 -3.15 2.61
N LEU A 203 16.42 -2.16 1.73
CA LEU A 203 15.68 -0.95 2.05
C LEU A 203 14.19 -1.20 2.40
N THR A 204 13.59 -2.22 1.81
CA THR A 204 12.17 -2.57 2.04
C THR A 204 11.98 -4.07 2.19
N ILE A 205 10.93 -4.48 2.90
CA ILE A 205 10.59 -5.90 3.04
C ILE A 205 10.36 -6.58 1.69
N GLY A 206 9.68 -5.92 0.74
CA GLY A 206 9.51 -6.46 -0.60
C GLY A 206 10.84 -6.69 -1.34
N SER A 207 11.86 -5.85 -1.10
CA SER A 207 13.20 -6.06 -1.67
C SER A 207 13.93 -7.21 -1.01
N CYS A 208 13.70 -7.46 0.28
CA CYS A 208 14.19 -8.67 0.96
C CYS A 208 13.54 -9.93 0.39
N CYS A 209 12.23 -9.92 0.17
CA CYS A 209 11.49 -11.03 -0.45
C CYS A 209 12.03 -11.37 -1.84
N LEU A 210 12.26 -10.36 -2.68
CA LEU A 210 12.79 -10.55 -4.02
C LEU A 210 14.22 -11.12 -4.02
N GLU A 211 15.09 -10.63 -3.13
CA GLU A 211 16.44 -11.12 -3.00
C GLU A 211 16.47 -12.57 -2.52
N GLU A 212 15.63 -12.91 -1.56
CA GLU A 212 15.44 -14.28 -1.08
C GLU A 212 14.97 -15.19 -2.21
N TYR A 213 13.96 -14.78 -2.98
CA TYR A 213 13.47 -15.57 -4.11
C TYR A 213 14.55 -15.76 -5.19
N LYS A 214 15.32 -14.72 -5.51
CA LYS A 214 16.47 -14.84 -6.43
C LYS A 214 17.53 -15.83 -5.92
N SER A 215 17.78 -15.83 -4.63
CA SER A 215 18.71 -16.76 -4.00
C SER A 215 18.21 -18.20 -4.11
N ILE A 216 16.92 -18.43 -3.90
CA ILE A 216 16.26 -19.72 -4.07
C ILE A 216 16.37 -20.19 -5.52
N CYS A 217 16.07 -19.35 -6.52
CA CYS A 217 16.22 -19.71 -7.94
C CYS A 217 17.64 -20.18 -8.27
N LYS A 218 18.65 -19.54 -7.68
CA LYS A 218 20.07 -19.91 -7.87
C LYS A 218 20.45 -21.25 -7.24
N SER A 219 19.87 -21.57 -6.09
CA SER A 219 20.23 -22.75 -5.28
C SER A 219 19.30 -23.94 -5.51
N SER A 220 18.22 -23.76 -6.29
CA SER A 220 17.22 -24.80 -6.52
C SER A 220 17.79 -26.01 -7.20
N THR A 221 17.49 -27.18 -6.64
CA THR A 221 17.85 -28.51 -7.23
C THR A 221 16.79 -29.01 -8.21
N LYS A 222 15.70 -28.27 -8.40
CA LYS A 222 14.54 -28.67 -9.23
C LYS A 222 14.69 -28.31 -10.71
N ASN A 223 15.90 -28.12 -11.23
CA ASN A 223 16.15 -27.65 -12.60
C ASN A 223 15.40 -26.38 -12.98
N MET A 224 15.20 -25.48 -12.03
CA MET A 224 14.61 -24.18 -12.32
C MET A 224 15.58 -23.34 -13.16
N LEU A 225 15.02 -22.60 -14.12
CA LEU A 225 15.76 -21.56 -14.85
C LEU A 225 16.26 -20.49 -13.86
N ASP A 226 17.35 -19.82 -14.22
CA ASP A 226 17.78 -18.62 -13.46
C ASP A 226 16.68 -17.56 -13.45
N TYR A 227 16.65 -16.75 -12.37
CA TYR A 227 15.65 -15.70 -12.20
C TYR A 227 15.53 -14.79 -13.43
N ASN A 228 16.67 -14.38 -14.02
CA ASN A 228 16.66 -13.47 -15.16
C ASN A 228 16.23 -14.16 -16.47
N GLU A 229 16.38 -15.46 -16.57
CA GLU A 229 15.87 -16.27 -17.69
C GLU A 229 14.36 -16.43 -17.60
N MET A 230 13.84 -16.71 -16.40
CA MET A 230 12.40 -16.78 -16.17
C MET A 230 11.73 -15.41 -16.32
N PHE A 231 12.38 -14.34 -15.87
CA PHE A 231 11.80 -13.00 -15.77
C PHE A 231 12.69 -11.94 -16.42
N PRO A 232 12.84 -11.97 -17.76
CA PRO A 232 13.58 -10.95 -18.50
C PRO A 232 12.87 -9.60 -18.42
N ASP A 233 13.61 -8.52 -18.72
CA ASP A 233 13.02 -7.18 -18.79
C ASP A 233 12.16 -7.04 -20.05
N VAL A 234 10.85 -7.23 -19.88
CA VAL A 234 9.89 -7.11 -20.99
C VAL A 234 9.70 -5.67 -21.50
N TYR A 235 10.10 -4.67 -20.73
CA TYR A 235 10.05 -3.26 -21.17
C TYR A 235 11.20 -2.90 -22.14
N SER A 236 12.26 -3.70 -22.15
CA SER A 236 13.33 -3.56 -23.16
C SER A 236 13.01 -4.26 -24.49
N ILE A 237 11.91 -5.02 -24.56
CA ILE A 237 11.50 -5.73 -25.77
C ILE A 237 10.63 -4.81 -26.61
N THR A 238 11.19 -4.29 -27.72
CA THR A 238 10.47 -3.45 -28.69
C THR A 238 9.49 -4.29 -29.49
N ILE A 239 8.29 -3.76 -29.72
CA ILE A 239 7.23 -4.36 -30.54
C ILE A 239 6.81 -3.41 -31.66
N ASP A 240 6.11 -3.93 -32.67
CA ASP A 240 5.57 -3.12 -33.78
C ASP A 240 4.44 -2.20 -33.26
N GLU A 241 4.77 -0.93 -33.00
CA GLU A 241 3.84 0.07 -32.48
C GLU A 241 2.60 0.28 -33.37
N LYS A 242 2.77 0.21 -34.71
CA LYS A 242 1.66 0.37 -35.65
C LYS A 242 0.66 -0.77 -35.57
N ALA A 243 1.15 -1.98 -35.32
CA ALA A 243 0.30 -3.16 -35.15
C ALA A 243 -0.29 -3.27 -33.75
N HIS A 244 0.52 -3.00 -32.71
CA HIS A 244 0.18 -3.31 -31.31
C HIS A 244 -0.16 -2.07 -30.46
N ARG A 245 -0.06 -0.87 -31.00
CA ARG A 245 -0.34 0.42 -30.33
C ARG A 245 0.64 0.80 -29.21
N TYR A 246 1.60 -0.04 -28.86
CA TYR A 246 2.58 0.20 -27.80
C TYR A 246 3.99 0.02 -28.34
N GLN A 247 4.97 0.73 -27.75
CA GLN A 247 6.36 0.69 -28.18
C GLN A 247 7.10 -0.54 -27.67
N ASN A 248 6.70 -1.08 -26.53
CA ASN A 248 7.33 -2.24 -25.94
C ASN A 248 6.32 -3.21 -25.30
N ALA A 249 6.78 -4.45 -25.12
CA ALA A 249 5.95 -5.52 -24.58
C ALA A 249 5.48 -5.26 -23.15
N GLY A 250 6.31 -4.63 -22.31
CA GLY A 250 5.97 -4.33 -20.92
C GLY A 250 4.79 -3.36 -20.80
N GLU A 251 4.76 -2.29 -21.60
CA GLU A 251 3.64 -1.34 -21.66
C GLU A 251 2.35 -2.01 -22.13
N TYR A 252 2.44 -2.83 -23.16
CA TYR A 252 1.30 -3.60 -23.67
C TYR A 252 0.70 -4.49 -22.57
N ILE A 253 1.53 -5.32 -21.94
CA ILE A 253 1.07 -6.28 -20.92
C ILE A 253 0.58 -5.56 -19.66
N ARG A 254 1.19 -4.42 -19.30
CA ARG A 254 0.74 -3.61 -18.14
C ARG A 254 -0.72 -3.18 -18.23
N LYS A 255 -1.25 -3.02 -19.43
CA LYS A 255 -2.68 -2.69 -19.62
C LYS A 255 -3.63 -3.78 -19.16
N SER A 256 -3.14 -5.01 -19.04
CA SER A 256 -3.90 -6.13 -18.44
C SER A 256 -3.92 -6.12 -16.91
N TYR A 257 -2.98 -5.38 -16.28
CA TYR A 257 -2.83 -5.38 -14.82
C TYR A 257 -3.98 -4.63 -14.15
N ARG A 258 -4.70 -5.35 -13.29
CA ARG A 258 -5.74 -4.83 -12.40
C ARG A 258 -5.48 -5.35 -10.99
N GLY A 259 -5.83 -4.56 -9.96
CA GLY A 259 -5.73 -4.97 -8.56
C GLY A 259 -6.79 -6.00 -8.14
N GLY A 260 -6.97 -6.15 -6.84
CA GLY A 260 -8.02 -6.98 -6.27
C GLY A 260 -9.41 -6.51 -6.67
N TRP A 261 -10.36 -7.45 -6.71
CA TRP A 261 -11.75 -7.14 -6.97
C TRP A 261 -12.43 -6.62 -5.72
N CYS A 262 -13.08 -5.46 -5.83
CA CYS A 262 -13.88 -4.87 -4.78
C CYS A 262 -15.23 -4.49 -5.37
N TYR A 263 -16.30 -5.04 -4.84
CA TYR A 263 -17.63 -4.83 -5.39
C TYR A 263 -18.71 -4.89 -4.30
N LEU A 264 -19.56 -3.88 -4.27
CA LEU A 264 -20.81 -3.85 -3.52
C LEU A 264 -21.97 -4.01 -4.51
N VAL A 265 -22.84 -4.97 -4.27
CA VAL A 265 -23.99 -5.23 -5.14
C VAL A 265 -24.86 -3.98 -5.23
N LYS A 266 -25.05 -3.49 -6.46
CA LYS A 266 -25.87 -2.31 -6.75
C LYS A 266 -27.29 -2.49 -6.27
N GLY A 267 -27.76 -1.54 -5.47
CA GLY A 267 -29.08 -1.57 -4.83
C GLY A 267 -29.08 -2.23 -3.44
N LYS A 268 -27.92 -2.67 -2.93
CA LYS A 268 -27.74 -3.14 -1.54
C LYS A 268 -27.05 -2.08 -0.67
N GLU A 269 -26.69 -0.92 -1.23
CA GLU A 269 -26.09 0.20 -0.51
C GLU A 269 -27.05 0.74 0.55
N ASP A 270 -26.50 1.15 1.70
CA ASP A 270 -27.21 1.77 2.83
C ASP A 270 -28.39 0.92 3.40
N LYS A 271 -28.49 -0.34 3.03
CA LYS A 271 -29.48 -1.26 3.60
C LYS A 271 -28.95 -1.93 4.86
N ILE A 272 -29.84 -2.18 5.80
CA ILE A 272 -29.56 -2.96 7.01
C ILE A 272 -29.74 -4.44 6.65
N PHE A 273 -28.70 -5.23 6.90
CA PHE A 273 -28.70 -6.68 6.77
C PHE A 273 -28.64 -7.33 8.15
N THR A 274 -29.25 -8.48 8.29
CA THR A 274 -29.24 -9.25 9.54
C THR A 274 -28.73 -10.66 9.30
N ASN A 275 -28.04 -11.21 10.30
CA ASN A 275 -27.55 -12.59 10.34
C ASN A 275 -26.70 -12.98 9.13
N GLY A 276 -25.50 -12.44 9.06
CA GLY A 276 -24.60 -12.74 7.97
C GLY A 276 -23.24 -13.27 8.40
N THR A 277 -22.48 -13.68 7.40
CA THR A 277 -21.18 -14.28 7.55
C THR A 277 -20.17 -13.60 6.61
N THR A 278 -18.98 -13.35 7.15
CA THR A 278 -17.83 -12.87 6.39
C THR A 278 -16.83 -14.02 6.26
N GLY A 279 -16.49 -14.35 5.03
CA GLY A 279 -15.44 -15.31 4.69
C GLY A 279 -14.24 -14.61 4.09
N ASP A 280 -13.03 -15.05 4.47
CA ASP A 280 -11.76 -14.54 4.01
C ASP A 280 -10.87 -15.66 3.48
N VAL A 281 -10.09 -15.41 2.43
CA VAL A 281 -9.21 -16.43 1.83
C VAL A 281 -7.90 -16.50 2.59
N ASN A 282 -7.51 -17.69 2.99
CA ASN A 282 -6.21 -17.92 3.64
C ASN A 282 -5.04 -17.50 2.74
N SER A 283 -4.48 -16.30 2.98
CA SER A 283 -3.32 -15.79 2.21
C SER A 283 -3.57 -15.84 0.69
N LEU A 284 -4.55 -15.11 0.17
CA LEU A 284 -5.03 -15.20 -1.22
C LEU A 284 -3.90 -15.19 -2.26
N TYR A 285 -3.02 -14.18 -2.26
CA TYR A 285 -1.96 -14.11 -3.27
C TYR A 285 -0.95 -15.25 -3.16
N PRO A 286 -0.41 -15.60 -1.98
CA PRO A 286 0.41 -16.80 -1.82
C PRO A 286 -0.30 -18.09 -2.23
N SER A 287 -1.59 -18.23 -1.91
CA SER A 287 -2.41 -19.36 -2.35
C SER A 287 -2.45 -19.48 -3.88
N MET A 288 -2.64 -18.37 -4.58
CA MET A 288 -2.65 -18.37 -6.05
C MET A 288 -1.27 -18.65 -6.66
N MET A 289 -0.20 -18.24 -5.97
CA MET A 289 1.18 -18.48 -6.41
C MET A 289 1.66 -19.92 -6.19
N SER A 290 1.06 -20.64 -5.24
CA SER A 290 1.37 -22.05 -4.94
C SER A 290 0.83 -22.99 -6.01
N SER A 291 1.56 -24.08 -6.27
CA SER A 291 1.09 -25.15 -7.14
C SER A 291 -0.20 -25.83 -6.65
N GLU A 292 -0.54 -25.70 -5.36
CA GLU A 292 -1.82 -26.16 -4.80
C GLU A 292 -3.04 -25.55 -5.53
N SER A 293 -2.87 -24.35 -6.12
CA SER A 293 -3.91 -23.71 -6.93
C SER A 293 -4.08 -24.32 -8.32
N GLY A 294 -3.09 -25.04 -8.82
CA GLY A 294 -3.02 -25.51 -10.20
C GLY A 294 -2.72 -24.40 -11.23
N ASN A 295 -2.47 -23.18 -10.79
CA ASN A 295 -2.24 -22.03 -11.67
C ASN A 295 -0.89 -22.11 -12.36
N ARG A 296 -0.89 -21.73 -13.64
CA ARG A 296 0.32 -21.59 -14.47
C ARG A 296 0.73 -20.13 -14.58
N TYR A 297 2.02 -19.89 -14.57
CA TYR A 297 2.57 -18.54 -14.65
C TYR A 297 3.46 -18.36 -15.87
N PRO A 298 3.34 -17.25 -16.61
CA PRO A 298 4.16 -16.95 -17.77
C PRO A 298 5.62 -16.77 -17.37
N ILE A 299 6.51 -17.33 -18.19
CA ILE A 299 7.97 -17.20 -18.07
C ILE A 299 8.60 -16.83 -19.41
N GLY A 300 9.77 -16.23 -19.38
CA GLY A 300 10.55 -15.89 -20.58
C GLY A 300 10.01 -14.68 -21.33
N VAL A 301 10.15 -14.71 -22.64
CA VAL A 301 9.80 -13.60 -23.54
C VAL A 301 8.42 -13.80 -24.20
N PRO A 302 7.71 -12.72 -24.52
CA PRO A 302 6.42 -12.80 -25.23
C PRO A 302 6.61 -13.11 -26.72
N HIS A 303 5.68 -13.90 -27.26
CA HIS A 303 5.53 -14.17 -28.67
C HIS A 303 4.26 -13.49 -29.19
N PHE A 304 4.42 -12.36 -29.86
CA PHE A 304 3.31 -11.58 -30.37
C PHE A 304 2.70 -12.16 -31.65
N TRP A 305 1.37 -12.05 -31.78
CA TRP A 305 0.64 -12.32 -33.01
C TRP A 305 -0.18 -11.09 -33.44
N LYS A 306 -0.55 -11.06 -34.71
CA LYS A 306 -1.44 -10.07 -35.33
C LYS A 306 -2.69 -10.77 -35.80
N GLY A 307 -3.81 -10.04 -35.81
CA GLY A 307 -5.07 -10.53 -36.36
C GLY A 307 -6.07 -10.98 -35.30
N ASN A 308 -7.23 -11.39 -35.81
CA ASN A 308 -8.46 -11.55 -35.02
C ASN A 308 -8.69 -12.96 -34.47
N ILE A 309 -7.71 -13.82 -34.57
CA ILE A 309 -7.78 -15.20 -34.08
C ILE A 309 -6.61 -15.45 -33.12
N ILE A 310 -6.90 -16.05 -31.97
CA ILE A 310 -5.87 -16.53 -31.05
C ILE A 310 -5.21 -17.75 -31.69
N PRO A 311 -3.89 -17.77 -31.90
CA PRO A 311 -3.22 -18.90 -32.49
C PRO A 311 -3.36 -20.19 -31.67
N ASP A 312 -3.48 -21.35 -32.32
CA ASP A 312 -3.62 -22.64 -31.65
C ASP A 312 -2.47 -22.90 -30.65
N VAL A 313 -1.27 -22.46 -30.98
CA VAL A 313 -0.12 -22.57 -30.07
C VAL A 313 -0.32 -21.85 -28.73
N ALA A 314 -1.04 -20.74 -28.72
CA ALA A 314 -1.33 -19.97 -27.52
C ALA A 314 -2.36 -20.67 -26.60
N LEU A 315 -3.13 -21.59 -27.15
CA LEU A 315 -4.18 -22.35 -26.46
C LEU A 315 -3.70 -23.68 -25.86
N LEU A 316 -2.40 -24.02 -26.06
CA LEU A 316 -1.83 -25.22 -25.46
C LEU A 316 -1.71 -25.08 -23.93
N ASP A 317 -1.80 -26.21 -23.24
CA ASP A 317 -1.83 -26.27 -21.76
C ASP A 317 -0.58 -25.69 -21.09
N ASP A 318 0.57 -25.69 -21.77
CA ASP A 318 1.84 -25.13 -21.29
C ASP A 318 2.06 -23.68 -21.67
N LYS A 319 1.02 -22.97 -22.11
CA LYS A 319 1.08 -21.58 -22.52
C LYS A 319 0.22 -20.67 -21.63
N TYR A 320 0.60 -19.40 -21.60
CA TYR A 320 -0.16 -18.34 -20.98
C TYR A 320 -0.25 -17.18 -21.97
N TYR A 321 -1.45 -16.64 -22.24
CA TYR A 321 -1.59 -15.57 -23.20
C TYR A 321 -2.27 -14.33 -22.64
N PHE A 322 -1.99 -13.22 -23.31
CA PHE A 322 -2.65 -11.95 -23.16
C PHE A 322 -3.29 -11.59 -24.51
N VAL A 323 -4.50 -11.07 -24.46
CA VAL A 323 -5.26 -10.72 -25.67
C VAL A 323 -5.75 -9.30 -25.60
N ARG A 324 -5.63 -8.56 -26.71
CA ARG A 324 -6.20 -7.23 -26.85
C ARG A 324 -7.47 -7.33 -27.69
N ILE A 325 -8.57 -6.86 -27.11
CA ILE A 325 -9.91 -6.91 -27.72
C ILE A 325 -10.50 -5.51 -27.83
N LYS A 326 -11.47 -5.35 -28.71
CA LYS A 326 -12.33 -4.17 -28.81
C LYS A 326 -13.77 -4.61 -28.86
N THR A 327 -14.61 -4.08 -27.96
CA THR A 327 -16.00 -4.54 -27.82
C THR A 327 -16.84 -3.53 -27.05
N ARG A 328 -18.15 -3.52 -27.28
CA ARG A 328 -19.12 -3.12 -26.27
C ARG A 328 -19.45 -4.33 -25.42
N PHE A 329 -19.78 -4.12 -24.16
CA PHE A 329 -20.14 -5.22 -23.27
C PHE A 329 -21.32 -4.87 -22.37
N TYR A 330 -22.09 -5.89 -22.03
CA TYR A 330 -23.26 -5.81 -21.16
C TYR A 330 -23.24 -6.98 -20.19
N ILE A 331 -23.45 -6.71 -18.90
CA ILE A 331 -23.49 -7.77 -17.90
C ILE A 331 -24.67 -8.73 -18.20
N LYS A 332 -24.41 -10.01 -18.21
CA LYS A 332 -25.47 -11.02 -18.36
C LYS A 332 -26.37 -11.05 -17.11
N PRO A 333 -27.64 -11.46 -17.25
CA PRO A 333 -28.53 -11.63 -16.10
C PRO A 333 -27.89 -12.49 -15.00
N ASP A 334 -28.06 -12.06 -13.77
CA ASP A 334 -27.57 -12.75 -12.56
C ASP A 334 -26.04 -12.99 -12.50
N LYS A 335 -25.25 -12.25 -13.29
CA LYS A 335 -23.78 -12.27 -13.22
C LYS A 335 -23.23 -11.04 -12.50
N LEU A 336 -22.09 -11.22 -11.83
CA LEU A 336 -21.39 -10.15 -11.12
C LEU A 336 -20.39 -9.44 -12.04
N PRO A 337 -20.38 -8.08 -12.07
CA PRO A 337 -19.45 -7.32 -12.90
C PRO A 337 -18.06 -7.29 -12.26
N PHE A 338 -17.02 -7.25 -13.12
CA PHE A 338 -15.64 -7.15 -12.65
C PHE A 338 -14.72 -6.30 -13.53
N ILE A 339 -15.17 -5.93 -14.72
CA ILE A 339 -14.35 -5.13 -15.64
C ILE A 339 -14.22 -3.71 -15.10
N GLN A 340 -12.98 -3.24 -14.95
CA GLN A 340 -12.62 -1.87 -14.57
C GLN A 340 -11.79 -1.25 -15.67
N ILE A 341 -12.07 0.02 -16.01
CA ILE A 341 -11.32 0.79 -17.01
C ILE A 341 -10.58 1.90 -16.30
N LYS A 342 -9.26 1.76 -16.20
CA LYS A 342 -8.38 2.74 -15.57
C LYS A 342 -8.02 3.87 -16.56
N SER A 343 -7.71 5.04 -16.00
CA SER A 343 -7.25 6.20 -16.76
C SER A 343 -8.23 6.64 -17.87
N SER A 344 -9.52 6.49 -17.61
CA SER A 344 -10.59 6.93 -18.51
C SER A 344 -11.19 8.24 -18.05
N LEU A 345 -11.55 9.11 -19.00
CA LEU A 345 -12.35 10.32 -18.74
C LEU A 345 -13.83 9.99 -18.56
N LEU A 346 -14.27 8.84 -19.06
CA LEU A 346 -15.68 8.42 -19.08
C LEU A 346 -16.06 7.55 -17.91
N TYR A 347 -15.12 6.76 -17.36
CA TYR A 347 -15.39 5.76 -16.33
C TYR A 347 -14.50 5.97 -15.10
N LYS A 348 -15.06 5.76 -13.91
CA LYS A 348 -14.28 5.72 -12.68
C LYS A 348 -13.47 4.43 -12.62
N GLY A 349 -12.15 4.52 -12.55
CA GLY A 349 -11.25 3.38 -12.60
C GLY A 349 -11.38 2.34 -11.48
N THR A 350 -12.12 2.67 -10.41
CA THR A 350 -12.42 1.76 -9.28
C THR A 350 -13.77 1.07 -9.38
N GLU A 351 -14.61 1.47 -10.35
CA GLU A 351 -15.96 0.93 -10.53
C GLU A 351 -15.93 -0.33 -11.40
N ALA A 352 -16.59 -1.39 -10.92
CA ALA A 352 -16.87 -2.57 -11.74
C ALA A 352 -18.07 -2.27 -12.64
N LEU A 353 -17.85 -2.26 -13.95
CA LEU A 353 -18.78 -1.80 -14.95
C LEU A 353 -19.75 -2.90 -15.36
N GLU A 354 -21.05 -2.62 -15.35
CA GLU A 354 -22.10 -3.48 -15.92
C GLU A 354 -22.18 -3.34 -17.44
N THR A 355 -21.78 -2.19 -18.00
CA THR A 355 -21.80 -1.90 -19.42
C THR A 355 -20.68 -0.92 -19.82
N SER A 356 -20.26 -0.97 -21.07
CA SER A 356 -19.40 0.04 -21.68
C SER A 356 -20.15 1.29 -22.18
N ASP A 357 -21.48 1.28 -22.16
CA ASP A 357 -22.27 2.45 -22.56
C ASP A 357 -22.09 3.59 -21.55
N VAL A 358 -22.15 4.81 -22.02
CA VAL A 358 -21.92 6.02 -21.22
C VAL A 358 -23.24 6.50 -20.62
N TYR A 359 -23.24 6.73 -19.32
CA TYR A 359 -24.40 7.27 -18.60
C TYR A 359 -24.45 8.79 -18.70
N ASP A 360 -25.53 9.34 -19.26
CA ASP A 360 -25.79 10.77 -19.24
C ASP A 360 -26.64 11.14 -18.02
N LYS A 361 -26.06 11.90 -17.11
CA LYS A 361 -26.70 12.33 -15.85
C LYS A 361 -27.90 13.25 -16.08
N ARG A 362 -27.99 13.93 -17.22
CA ARG A 362 -29.09 14.85 -17.54
C ARG A 362 -30.35 14.13 -17.93
N THR A 363 -30.19 13.04 -18.72
CA THR A 363 -31.32 12.24 -19.21
C THR A 363 -31.63 11.04 -18.32
N GLY A 364 -30.64 10.58 -17.53
CA GLY A 364 -30.76 9.36 -16.74
C GLY A 364 -30.63 8.08 -17.57
N GLU A 365 -30.11 8.17 -18.81
CA GLU A 365 -30.05 7.07 -19.76
C GLU A 365 -28.61 6.71 -20.14
N TYR A 366 -28.43 5.51 -20.66
CA TYR A 366 -27.18 5.02 -21.22
C TYR A 366 -27.19 5.15 -22.75
N TYR A 367 -26.05 5.59 -23.33
CA TYR A 367 -25.87 5.79 -24.75
C TYR A 367 -24.68 5.00 -25.28
N THR A 368 -24.82 4.48 -26.49
CA THR A 368 -23.78 3.74 -27.22
C THR A 368 -22.73 4.63 -27.90
N HIS A 369 -22.94 5.96 -27.85
CA HIS A 369 -22.06 6.97 -28.41
C HIS A 369 -21.95 8.17 -27.46
N TYR A 370 -20.83 8.88 -27.56
CA TYR A 370 -20.64 10.15 -26.84
C TYR A 370 -19.93 11.16 -27.74
N THR A 371 -20.09 12.44 -27.46
CA THR A 371 -19.43 13.53 -28.17
C THR A 371 -18.30 14.08 -27.32
N ASP A 372 -17.10 14.22 -27.87
CA ASP A 372 -15.95 14.82 -27.19
C ASP A 372 -16.03 16.35 -27.15
N LYS A 373 -15.00 17.00 -26.56
CA LYS A 373 -14.93 18.47 -26.44
C LYS A 373 -14.88 19.17 -27.80
N ASP A 374 -14.38 18.49 -28.81
CA ASP A 374 -14.14 19.03 -30.16
C ASP A 374 -15.35 18.75 -31.09
N GLY A 375 -16.41 18.14 -30.53
CA GLY A 375 -17.64 17.83 -31.27
C GLY A 375 -17.61 16.52 -32.05
N ASN A 376 -16.56 15.70 -31.89
CA ASN A 376 -16.47 14.42 -32.58
C ASN A 376 -17.31 13.37 -31.87
N ILE A 377 -18.03 12.56 -32.66
CA ILE A 377 -18.83 11.46 -32.15
C ILE A 377 -17.97 10.19 -32.08
N HIS A 378 -17.94 9.59 -30.90
CA HIS A 378 -17.25 8.34 -30.63
C HIS A 378 -18.23 7.25 -30.21
N ASP A 379 -17.99 6.01 -30.63
CA ASP A 379 -18.71 4.86 -30.11
C ASP A 379 -18.18 4.45 -28.71
N THR A 380 -18.94 3.64 -27.99
CA THR A 380 -18.58 3.15 -26.65
C THR A 380 -17.91 1.78 -26.67
N ARG A 381 -17.39 1.34 -27.82
CA ARG A 381 -16.52 0.17 -27.83
C ARG A 381 -15.23 0.50 -27.12
N VAL A 382 -14.89 -0.30 -26.12
CA VAL A 382 -13.68 -0.15 -25.34
C VAL A 382 -12.61 -1.12 -25.80
N GLU A 383 -11.38 -0.65 -25.76
CA GLU A 383 -10.20 -1.46 -26.03
C GLU A 383 -9.61 -1.94 -24.70
N LEU A 384 -9.47 -3.24 -24.54
CA LEU A 384 -8.98 -3.89 -23.32
C LEU A 384 -7.86 -4.87 -23.64
N VAL A 385 -6.77 -4.81 -22.90
CA VAL A 385 -5.81 -5.91 -22.83
C VAL A 385 -6.17 -6.75 -21.59
N LEU A 386 -6.34 -8.03 -21.80
CA LEU A 386 -6.79 -8.99 -20.79
C LEU A 386 -5.80 -10.15 -20.66
N THR A 387 -5.65 -10.68 -19.46
CA THR A 387 -5.07 -12.01 -19.26
C THR A 387 -6.04 -13.06 -19.80
N MET A 388 -5.55 -14.24 -20.14
CA MET A 388 -6.42 -15.35 -20.57
C MET A 388 -7.51 -15.66 -19.52
N THR A 389 -7.18 -15.55 -18.23
CA THR A 389 -8.13 -15.80 -17.12
C THR A 389 -9.25 -14.77 -17.10
N ASP A 390 -8.91 -13.47 -17.20
CA ASP A 390 -9.92 -12.40 -17.25
C ASP A 390 -10.75 -12.45 -18.56
N TYR A 391 -10.13 -12.86 -19.66
CA TYR A 391 -10.82 -13.00 -20.94
C TYR A 391 -11.88 -14.11 -20.90
N GLU A 392 -11.53 -15.27 -20.39
CA GLU A 392 -12.50 -16.36 -20.20
C GLU A 392 -13.64 -15.96 -19.27
N LEU A 393 -13.30 -15.33 -18.12
CA LEU A 393 -14.30 -14.84 -17.17
C LEU A 393 -15.22 -13.77 -17.80
N MET A 394 -14.67 -12.91 -18.67
CA MET A 394 -15.44 -11.89 -19.39
C MET A 394 -16.47 -12.53 -20.32
N LYS A 395 -16.11 -13.55 -21.06
CA LYS A 395 -17.05 -14.31 -21.93
C LYS A 395 -18.17 -14.99 -21.12
N GLU A 396 -17.85 -15.45 -19.91
CA GLU A 396 -18.87 -16.07 -19.02
C GLU A 396 -19.85 -15.02 -18.46
N HIS A 397 -19.36 -13.85 -18.06
CA HIS A 397 -20.14 -12.85 -17.32
C HIS A 397 -20.80 -11.79 -18.19
N TYR A 398 -20.26 -11.50 -19.37
CA TYR A 398 -20.76 -10.43 -20.25
C TYR A 398 -21.20 -10.93 -21.61
N GLU A 399 -22.19 -10.28 -22.15
CA GLU A 399 -22.49 -10.30 -23.57
C GLU A 399 -21.59 -9.30 -24.29
N LEU A 400 -20.86 -9.76 -25.30
CA LEU A 400 -19.91 -8.96 -26.06
C LEU A 400 -20.55 -8.61 -27.41
N VAL A 401 -20.66 -7.31 -27.70
CA VAL A 401 -21.30 -6.77 -28.91
C VAL A 401 -20.26 -6.02 -29.74
N ASP A 402 -20.31 -6.16 -31.05
CA ASP A 402 -19.34 -5.62 -32.00
C ASP A 402 -17.90 -5.99 -31.60
N PHE A 403 -17.75 -7.26 -31.20
CA PHE A 403 -16.53 -7.81 -30.66
C PHE A 403 -15.51 -8.13 -31.75
N GLU A 404 -14.26 -7.75 -31.50
CA GLU A 404 -13.11 -8.15 -32.30
C GLU A 404 -11.88 -8.39 -31.43
N ILE A 405 -11.07 -9.38 -31.80
CA ILE A 405 -9.71 -9.54 -31.29
C ILE A 405 -8.79 -8.73 -32.20
N LEU A 406 -7.96 -7.88 -31.60
CA LEU A 406 -7.02 -7.04 -32.34
C LEU A 406 -5.67 -7.74 -32.52
N ASP A 407 -5.13 -8.28 -31.44
CA ASP A 407 -3.85 -8.98 -31.35
C ASP A 407 -3.66 -9.62 -29.97
N GLY A 408 -2.45 -10.12 -29.71
CA GLY A 408 -2.07 -10.63 -28.42
C GLY A 408 -0.63 -11.11 -28.36
N CYS A 409 -0.27 -11.69 -27.23
CA CYS A 409 1.00 -12.39 -27.09
C CYS A 409 0.84 -13.61 -26.18
N TRP A 410 1.66 -14.64 -26.40
CA TRP A 410 1.71 -15.81 -25.57
C TRP A 410 3.11 -16.06 -25.02
N PHE A 411 3.18 -16.78 -23.92
CA PHE A 411 4.38 -17.16 -23.19
C PHE A 411 4.39 -18.66 -22.95
N TYR A 412 5.55 -19.23 -22.77
CA TYR A 412 5.66 -20.50 -22.04
C TYR A 412 5.22 -20.26 -20.59
N SER A 413 4.69 -21.28 -19.95
CA SER A 413 4.20 -21.18 -18.59
C SER A 413 4.53 -22.44 -17.78
N GLU A 414 4.72 -22.24 -16.49
CA GLU A 414 5.07 -23.28 -15.53
C GLU A 414 4.19 -23.23 -14.29
N ILE A 415 3.95 -24.39 -13.67
CA ILE A 415 3.32 -24.54 -12.36
C ILE A 415 4.42 -24.63 -11.31
N GLY A 416 4.20 -24.02 -10.14
CA GLY A 416 5.07 -24.21 -8.97
C GLY A 416 6.40 -23.44 -9.01
N ILE A 417 6.54 -22.44 -9.88
CA ILE A 417 7.78 -21.63 -9.93
C ILE A 417 8.07 -20.90 -8.61
N PHE A 418 7.08 -20.73 -7.76
CA PHE A 418 7.20 -20.07 -6.45
C PHE A 418 7.19 -21.04 -5.27
N ASP A 419 6.98 -22.35 -5.50
CA ASP A 419 6.73 -23.33 -4.43
C ASP A 419 7.83 -23.37 -3.38
N GLU A 420 9.09 -23.43 -3.78
CA GLU A 420 10.20 -23.51 -2.86
C GLU A 420 10.25 -22.32 -1.89
N TYR A 421 9.93 -21.12 -2.38
CA TYR A 421 9.80 -19.92 -1.57
C TYR A 421 8.53 -19.95 -0.69
N ILE A 422 7.40 -20.29 -1.29
CA ILE A 422 6.10 -20.32 -0.60
C ILE A 422 6.10 -21.38 0.49
N ASP A 423 6.56 -22.61 0.20
CA ASP A 423 6.61 -23.73 1.15
C ASP A 423 7.52 -23.42 2.34
N LYS A 424 8.68 -22.80 2.08
CA LYS A 424 9.59 -22.33 3.13
C LYS A 424 8.87 -21.44 4.14
N TYR A 425 8.22 -20.38 3.68
CA TYR A 425 7.58 -19.40 4.56
C TYR A 425 6.23 -19.89 5.10
N LYS A 426 5.51 -20.72 4.36
CA LYS A 426 4.31 -21.41 4.88
C LYS A 426 4.67 -22.31 6.07
N LYS A 427 5.73 -23.10 5.95
CA LYS A 427 6.23 -23.94 7.03
C LYS A 427 6.63 -23.11 8.26
N ILE A 428 7.45 -22.07 8.08
CA ILE A 428 7.85 -21.18 9.17
C ILE A 428 6.61 -20.54 9.84
N LYS A 429 5.63 -20.07 9.06
CA LYS A 429 4.38 -19.48 9.59
C LYS A 429 3.60 -20.47 10.47
N LEU A 430 3.56 -21.76 10.11
CA LEU A 430 2.80 -22.79 10.80
C LEU A 430 3.52 -23.32 12.05
N GLU A 431 4.84 -23.53 11.96
CA GLU A 431 5.64 -24.17 12.98
C GLU A 431 6.23 -23.18 14.01
N SER A 432 6.34 -21.90 13.66
CA SER A 432 6.95 -20.87 14.52
C SER A 432 5.94 -20.00 15.23
N LYS A 433 6.41 -19.35 16.30
CA LYS A 433 5.69 -18.30 17.07
C LYS A 433 6.52 -17.02 17.07
N GLY A 434 5.90 -15.91 17.50
CA GLY A 434 6.59 -14.63 17.66
C GLY A 434 7.19 -14.08 16.37
N ALA A 435 8.40 -13.58 16.44
CA ALA A 435 9.11 -12.89 15.35
C ALA A 435 9.16 -13.67 14.04
N LEU A 436 9.54 -14.93 14.09
CA LEU A 436 9.67 -15.76 12.89
C LEU A 436 8.34 -15.96 12.17
N ARG A 437 7.25 -16.11 12.92
CA ARG A 437 5.91 -16.21 12.34
C ARG A 437 5.48 -14.90 11.66
N GLU A 438 5.73 -13.77 12.31
CA GLU A 438 5.39 -12.45 11.74
C GLU A 438 6.22 -12.15 10.48
N LEU A 439 7.52 -12.49 10.51
CA LEU A 439 8.36 -12.40 9.32
C LEU A 439 7.85 -13.28 8.17
N ALA A 440 7.49 -14.52 8.46
CA ALA A 440 6.95 -15.43 7.44
C ALA A 440 5.66 -14.88 6.80
N LYS A 441 4.77 -14.26 7.57
CA LYS A 441 3.58 -13.57 7.03
C LYS A 441 3.96 -12.42 6.10
N LEU A 442 4.95 -11.60 6.49
CA LEU A 442 5.42 -10.50 5.67
C LEU A 442 6.02 -11.00 4.35
N PHE A 443 6.83 -12.05 4.39
CA PHE A 443 7.44 -12.63 3.21
C PHE A 443 6.40 -13.22 2.26
N LEU A 444 5.45 -13.98 2.76
CA LEU A 444 4.35 -14.52 1.96
C LEU A 444 3.57 -13.41 1.23
N ASN A 445 3.29 -12.30 1.90
CA ASN A 445 2.40 -11.27 1.36
C ASN A 445 3.09 -10.17 0.52
N ASN A 446 4.42 -10.11 0.48
CA ASN A 446 5.12 -8.99 -0.17
C ASN A 446 5.83 -9.33 -1.49
N LEU A 447 6.07 -10.61 -1.82
CA LEU A 447 6.78 -10.99 -3.04
C LEU A 447 6.02 -10.57 -4.31
N TYR A 448 4.69 -10.82 -4.37
CA TYR A 448 3.90 -10.54 -5.56
C TYR A 448 3.96 -9.06 -5.98
N GLY A 449 4.00 -8.15 -5.00
CA GLY A 449 4.08 -6.72 -5.27
C GLY A 449 5.33 -6.30 -6.03
N LYS A 450 6.42 -7.05 -5.91
CA LYS A 450 7.63 -6.82 -6.71
C LYS A 450 7.46 -7.24 -8.16
N MET A 451 6.71 -8.30 -8.43
CA MET A 451 6.38 -8.73 -9.80
C MET A 451 5.50 -7.71 -10.53
N ALA A 452 4.64 -6.99 -9.79
CA ALA A 452 3.74 -5.99 -10.32
C ALA A 452 4.27 -4.55 -10.29
N SER A 453 5.51 -4.31 -9.81
CA SER A 453 6.05 -2.94 -9.68
C SER A 453 6.11 -2.21 -11.02
N SER A 454 5.78 -0.89 -11.00
CA SER A 454 5.72 -0.04 -12.20
C SER A 454 7.03 0.69 -12.45
N MET A 455 7.28 1.05 -13.71
CA MET A 455 8.27 2.06 -14.09
C MET A 455 7.79 3.47 -13.74
N ASP A 456 6.48 3.71 -13.87
CA ASP A 456 5.89 5.02 -13.61
C ASP A 456 5.96 5.33 -12.13
N SER A 457 6.98 6.06 -11.74
CA SER A 457 7.10 6.61 -10.41
C SER A 457 7.61 8.03 -10.50
N SER A 458 7.20 8.83 -9.56
CA SER A 458 7.72 10.16 -9.33
C SER A 458 8.22 10.25 -7.89
N PHE A 459 9.16 11.15 -7.68
CA PHE A 459 9.64 11.49 -6.35
C PHE A 459 9.39 12.96 -6.07
N LYS A 460 9.50 13.35 -4.82
CA LYS A 460 9.35 14.74 -4.39
C LYS A 460 10.70 15.41 -4.29
N LEU A 461 10.89 16.50 -5.05
CA LEU A 461 12.03 17.38 -4.91
C LEU A 461 11.68 18.53 -3.96
N ALA A 462 12.49 18.71 -2.92
CA ALA A 462 12.31 19.78 -1.94
C ALA A 462 12.85 21.12 -2.47
N TYR A 463 12.18 22.21 -2.13
CA TYR A 463 12.66 23.57 -2.33
C TYR A 463 12.27 24.44 -1.14
N VAL A 464 13.08 25.46 -0.89
CA VAL A 464 12.81 26.43 0.19
C VAL A 464 11.95 27.56 -0.39
N LYS A 465 10.79 27.81 0.21
CA LYS A 465 9.88 28.90 -0.15
C LYS A 465 10.39 30.22 0.40
N GLU A 466 9.78 31.34 -0.05
CA GLU A 466 10.07 32.70 0.42
C GLU A 466 9.84 32.84 1.94
N ASP A 467 8.82 32.19 2.47
CA ASP A 467 8.53 32.12 3.91
C ASP A 467 9.44 31.18 4.70
N LYS A 468 10.50 30.68 4.05
CA LYS A 468 11.49 29.71 4.58
C LYS A 468 10.92 28.34 4.94
N THR A 469 9.69 28.02 4.56
CA THR A 469 9.16 26.67 4.65
C THR A 469 9.62 25.81 3.47
N ILE A 470 9.55 24.49 3.62
CA ILE A 470 9.95 23.56 2.56
C ILE A 470 8.72 23.12 1.77
N GLY A 471 8.74 23.41 0.48
CA GLY A 471 7.80 22.88 -0.50
C GLY A 471 8.35 21.64 -1.19
N PHE A 472 7.50 20.95 -1.96
CA PHE A 472 7.87 19.81 -2.77
C PHE A 472 7.29 19.91 -4.17
N LEU A 473 8.11 19.59 -5.17
CA LEU A 473 7.70 19.43 -6.56
C LEU A 473 7.74 17.94 -6.93
N PRO A 474 6.74 17.41 -7.66
CA PRO A 474 6.81 16.08 -8.22
C PRO A 474 7.78 16.07 -9.41
N VAL A 475 8.67 15.08 -9.43
CA VAL A 475 9.66 14.86 -10.49
C VAL A 475 9.59 13.41 -10.94
N ALA A 476 9.61 13.17 -12.25
CA ALA A 476 9.63 11.81 -12.78
C ALA A 476 10.91 11.07 -12.36
N GLU A 477 10.78 9.83 -11.94
CA GLU A 477 11.92 9.00 -11.57
C GLU A 477 12.46 8.29 -12.81
N ALA A 478 13.65 8.66 -13.24
CA ALA A 478 14.33 7.96 -14.31
C ALA A 478 14.98 6.65 -13.79
N ASN A 479 15.10 5.66 -14.67
CA ASN A 479 15.86 4.43 -14.43
C ASN A 479 15.33 3.49 -13.33
N LYS A 480 14.05 3.54 -12.97
CA LYS A 480 13.45 2.53 -12.11
C LYS A 480 13.31 1.21 -12.85
N LYS A 481 13.77 0.12 -12.24
CA LYS A 481 13.55 -1.22 -12.79
C LYS A 481 12.15 -1.71 -12.43
N PRO A 482 11.30 -2.03 -13.41
CA PRO A 482 9.97 -2.57 -13.17
C PRO A 482 10.06 -4.04 -12.73
N GLY A 483 8.95 -4.58 -12.21
CA GLY A 483 8.78 -6.00 -12.02
C GLY A 483 8.46 -6.71 -13.35
N TYR A 484 8.51 -8.04 -13.33
CA TYR A 484 8.07 -8.85 -14.46
C TYR A 484 6.54 -8.90 -14.49
N ILE A 485 5.95 -7.92 -15.17
CA ILE A 485 4.52 -7.64 -15.16
C ILE A 485 3.64 -8.80 -15.69
N PRO A 486 4.10 -9.70 -16.59
CA PRO A 486 3.28 -10.85 -16.98
C PRO A 486 2.83 -11.69 -15.79
N VAL A 487 3.74 -12.01 -14.87
CA VAL A 487 3.41 -12.73 -13.63
C VAL A 487 2.57 -11.87 -12.69
N GLY A 488 2.88 -10.58 -12.52
CA GLY A 488 2.11 -9.69 -11.67
C GLY A 488 0.64 -9.60 -12.09
N SER A 489 0.37 -9.49 -13.40
CA SER A 489 -0.98 -9.52 -13.97
C SER A 489 -1.67 -10.88 -13.78
N ALA A 490 -0.93 -11.99 -13.96
CA ALA A 490 -1.47 -13.34 -13.80
C ALA A 490 -1.90 -13.60 -12.35
N ILE A 491 -1.07 -13.25 -11.35
CA ILE A 491 -1.38 -13.45 -9.93
C ILE A 491 -2.68 -12.74 -9.55
N THR A 492 -2.80 -11.46 -9.87
CA THR A 492 -3.99 -10.69 -9.50
C THR A 492 -5.23 -11.13 -10.27
N SER A 493 -5.07 -11.59 -11.50
CA SER A 493 -6.15 -12.13 -12.33
C SER A 493 -6.69 -13.45 -11.75
N TYR A 494 -5.82 -14.37 -11.38
CA TYR A 494 -6.21 -15.61 -10.68
C TYR A 494 -6.90 -15.31 -9.33
N ALA A 495 -6.38 -14.34 -8.58
CA ALA A 495 -6.97 -13.93 -7.31
C ALA A 495 -8.39 -13.38 -7.50
N ARG A 496 -8.61 -12.48 -8.48
CA ARG A 496 -9.96 -12.00 -8.81
C ARG A 496 -10.90 -13.12 -9.20
N ASN A 497 -10.45 -14.00 -10.09
CA ASN A 497 -11.24 -15.14 -10.55
C ASN A 497 -11.66 -16.05 -9.38
N PHE A 498 -10.74 -16.32 -8.45
CA PHE A 498 -11.00 -17.13 -7.26
C PHE A 498 -12.11 -16.51 -6.38
N THR A 499 -12.00 -15.23 -6.07
CA THR A 499 -12.98 -14.50 -5.23
C THR A 499 -14.32 -14.32 -5.94
N ILE A 500 -14.30 -13.95 -7.23
CA ILE A 500 -15.54 -13.74 -8.01
C ILE A 500 -16.34 -15.03 -8.12
N ARG A 501 -15.70 -16.17 -8.35
CA ARG A 501 -16.41 -17.46 -8.45
C ARG A 501 -17.09 -17.84 -7.15
N ALA A 502 -16.47 -17.59 -6.00
CA ALA A 502 -17.09 -17.81 -4.70
C ALA A 502 -18.28 -16.85 -4.48
N ALA A 503 -18.10 -15.56 -4.76
CA ALA A 503 -19.16 -14.57 -4.68
C ALA A 503 -20.34 -14.91 -5.59
N GLN A 504 -20.08 -15.32 -6.83
CA GLN A 504 -21.08 -15.68 -7.82
C GLN A 504 -21.93 -16.88 -7.40
N LYS A 505 -21.35 -17.88 -6.74
CA LYS A 505 -22.09 -19.03 -6.22
C LYS A 505 -23.10 -18.65 -5.13
N ASN A 506 -22.85 -17.58 -4.41
CA ASN A 506 -23.69 -17.07 -3.33
C ASN A 506 -24.54 -15.85 -3.75
N TYR A 507 -24.48 -15.44 -5.02
CA TYR A 507 -25.27 -14.34 -5.55
C TYR A 507 -26.56 -14.85 -6.19
N HIS A 508 -27.70 -14.41 -5.66
CA HIS A 508 -29.03 -14.85 -6.09
C HIS A 508 -29.88 -13.72 -6.68
N GLY A 509 -29.28 -12.54 -6.88
CA GLY A 509 -29.96 -11.35 -7.41
C GLY A 509 -29.97 -10.16 -6.44
N LYS A 510 -30.20 -8.97 -6.97
CA LYS A 510 -30.12 -7.69 -6.22
C LYS A 510 -31.05 -7.62 -5.00
N ASN A 511 -32.21 -8.27 -5.07
CA ASN A 511 -33.25 -8.20 -4.04
C ASN A 511 -33.35 -9.47 -3.19
N LYS A 512 -32.43 -10.41 -3.34
CA LYS A 512 -32.42 -11.68 -2.60
C LYS A 512 -31.28 -11.72 -1.60
N ARG A 513 -31.46 -12.54 -0.56
CA ARG A 513 -30.39 -12.92 0.36
C ARG A 513 -29.23 -13.56 -0.43
N GLY A 514 -28.04 -13.43 0.07
CA GLY A 514 -26.83 -13.98 -0.51
C GLY A 514 -25.67 -12.99 -0.49
N PHE A 515 -24.85 -13.03 -1.49
CA PHE A 515 -23.68 -12.15 -1.60
C PHE A 515 -24.07 -10.67 -1.62
N ILE A 516 -23.34 -9.87 -0.80
CA ILE A 516 -23.53 -8.43 -0.68
C ILE A 516 -22.30 -7.68 -1.17
N TYR A 517 -21.11 -8.04 -0.64
CA TYR A 517 -19.89 -7.26 -0.82
C TYR A 517 -18.65 -8.16 -0.86
N ALA A 518 -17.66 -7.73 -1.61
CA ALA A 518 -16.33 -8.33 -1.62
C ALA A 518 -15.23 -7.26 -1.60
N ASP A 519 -14.10 -7.57 -0.93
CA ASP A 519 -12.88 -6.76 -0.98
C ASP A 519 -11.66 -7.65 -1.09
N THR A 520 -11.21 -7.86 -2.31
CA THR A 520 -9.98 -8.59 -2.67
C THR A 520 -10.00 -10.08 -2.26
N ASP A 521 -9.95 -10.39 -0.99
CA ASP A 521 -9.83 -11.72 -0.38
C ASP A 521 -11.02 -12.08 0.50
N SER A 522 -12.01 -11.20 0.63
CA SER A 522 -13.19 -11.44 1.45
C SER A 522 -14.49 -11.41 0.65
N ILE A 523 -15.48 -12.19 1.12
CA ILE A 523 -16.88 -12.10 0.72
C ILE A 523 -17.76 -11.91 1.96
N HIS A 524 -18.79 -11.08 1.82
CA HIS A 524 -19.75 -10.77 2.87
C HIS A 524 -21.15 -11.12 2.35
N CYS A 525 -21.83 -11.99 3.06
CA CYS A 525 -23.14 -12.51 2.67
C CYS A 525 -24.12 -12.41 3.84
N ASP A 526 -25.39 -12.06 3.58
CA ASP A 526 -26.47 -12.19 4.56
C ASP A 526 -26.99 -13.64 4.61
N LEU A 527 -26.05 -14.55 4.82
CA LEU A 527 -26.26 -15.99 4.92
C LEU A 527 -25.63 -16.52 6.21
N GLU A 528 -26.26 -17.53 6.79
CA GLU A 528 -25.61 -18.30 7.87
C GLU A 528 -24.41 -19.08 7.31
N PRO A 529 -23.43 -19.47 8.16
CA PRO A 529 -22.24 -20.20 7.71
C PRO A 529 -22.52 -21.44 6.87
N GLU A 530 -23.59 -22.17 7.20
CA GLU A 530 -24.00 -23.43 6.54
C GLU A 530 -24.68 -23.20 5.19
N GLU A 531 -25.17 -21.99 4.94
CA GLU A 531 -25.80 -21.59 3.68
C GLU A 531 -24.79 -21.17 2.62
N ILE A 532 -23.53 -20.88 3.01
CA ILE A 532 -22.48 -20.46 2.07
C ILE A 532 -21.97 -21.67 1.29
N VAL A 533 -22.04 -21.57 -0.04
CA VAL A 533 -21.72 -22.66 -0.95
C VAL A 533 -20.57 -22.32 -1.90
N GLY A 534 -20.00 -23.34 -2.54
CA GLY A 534 -18.97 -23.18 -3.58
C GLY A 534 -17.60 -22.76 -3.06
N ILE A 535 -17.36 -22.90 -1.76
CA ILE A 535 -16.07 -22.65 -1.13
C ILE A 535 -15.60 -23.87 -0.35
N LYS A 536 -14.29 -24.06 -0.30
CA LYS A 536 -13.67 -25.04 0.59
C LYS A 536 -13.25 -24.31 1.86
N VAL A 537 -13.80 -24.71 3.00
CA VAL A 537 -13.51 -24.08 4.30
C VAL A 537 -12.42 -24.84 5.03
N HIS A 538 -11.38 -24.15 5.44
CA HIS A 538 -10.33 -24.65 6.32
C HIS A 538 -9.60 -23.48 6.98
N ASP A 539 -9.19 -23.63 8.25
CA ASP A 539 -8.63 -22.50 9.03
C ASP A 539 -7.26 -22.01 8.56
N LYS A 540 -6.48 -22.84 7.86
CA LYS A 540 -5.06 -22.57 7.57
C LYS A 540 -4.60 -22.94 6.17
N ASP A 541 -5.28 -23.88 5.49
CA ASP A 541 -4.84 -24.38 4.19
C ASP A 541 -4.97 -23.32 3.10
N PHE A 542 -4.04 -23.38 2.14
CA PHE A 542 -4.09 -22.55 0.95
C PHE A 542 -5.29 -22.93 0.08
N CYS A 543 -5.70 -21.99 -0.78
CA CYS A 543 -6.88 -22.13 -1.63
C CYS A 543 -8.17 -22.46 -0.87
N CYS A 544 -8.19 -22.20 0.43
CA CYS A 544 -9.34 -22.40 1.28
C CYS A 544 -9.80 -21.08 1.89
N TRP A 545 -11.07 -21.05 2.22
CA TRP A 545 -11.72 -19.94 2.90
C TRP A 545 -11.79 -20.21 4.39
N LYS A 546 -11.66 -19.17 5.17
CA LYS A 546 -11.94 -19.16 6.60
C LYS A 546 -13.21 -18.34 6.82
N LEU A 547 -14.19 -18.90 7.51
CA LEU A 547 -15.35 -18.14 7.97
C LEU A 547 -14.93 -17.35 9.22
N GLU A 548 -14.53 -16.09 8.97
CA GLU A 548 -13.79 -15.28 9.93
C GLU A 548 -14.71 -14.73 11.01
N SER A 549 -15.87 -14.22 10.62
CA SER A 549 -16.84 -13.63 11.55
C SER A 549 -18.28 -13.87 11.11
N CYS A 550 -19.18 -13.92 12.12
CA CYS A 550 -20.62 -13.81 11.91
C CYS A 550 -21.11 -12.53 12.58
N TRP A 551 -22.02 -11.85 11.96
CA TRP A 551 -22.60 -10.60 12.44
C TRP A 551 -24.13 -10.70 12.45
N ASP A 552 -24.76 -10.07 13.43
CA ASP A 552 -26.23 -10.01 13.55
C ASP A 552 -26.80 -8.82 12.80
N VAL A 553 -26.04 -7.73 12.64
CA VAL A 553 -26.39 -6.54 11.87
C VAL A 553 -25.20 -6.03 11.07
N ALA A 554 -25.42 -5.62 9.83
CA ALA A 554 -24.44 -4.93 9.01
C ALA A 554 -25.06 -3.89 8.09
N VAL A 555 -24.26 -2.86 7.77
CA VAL A 555 -24.59 -1.82 6.78
C VAL A 555 -23.39 -1.62 5.87
N PHE A 556 -23.61 -1.77 4.56
CA PHE A 556 -22.60 -1.52 3.53
C PHE A 556 -22.94 -0.23 2.79
N ILE A 557 -22.12 0.79 2.96
CA ILE A 557 -22.40 2.15 2.45
C ILE A 557 -21.87 2.31 1.03
N ARG A 558 -20.62 1.90 0.83
CA ARG A 558 -19.91 1.88 -0.46
C ARG A 558 -18.70 0.95 -0.38
N GLN A 559 -18.01 0.79 -1.49
CA GLN A 559 -16.74 0.05 -1.50
C GLN A 559 -15.82 0.57 -0.38
N LYS A 560 -15.27 -0.36 0.40
CA LYS A 560 -14.33 -0.10 1.53
C LYS A 560 -14.91 0.76 2.66
N THR A 561 -16.25 0.86 2.76
CA THR A 561 -16.93 1.61 3.83
C THR A 561 -18.16 0.84 4.28
N TYR A 562 -18.07 0.22 5.45
CA TYR A 562 -19.14 -0.59 6.05
C TYR A 562 -18.96 -0.76 7.55
N ILE A 563 -20.03 -1.16 8.21
CA ILE A 563 -20.07 -1.56 9.63
C ILE A 563 -20.71 -2.94 9.73
N GLU A 564 -20.10 -3.83 10.47
CA GLU A 564 -20.61 -5.12 10.87
C GLU A 564 -20.59 -5.22 12.40
N HIS A 565 -21.71 -5.54 13.02
CA HIS A 565 -21.74 -5.87 14.44
C HIS A 565 -21.42 -7.35 14.62
N VAL A 566 -20.18 -7.65 14.94
CA VAL A 566 -19.64 -9.01 15.03
C VAL A 566 -20.04 -9.64 16.35
N VAL A 567 -20.64 -10.83 16.27
CA VAL A 567 -21.11 -11.63 17.43
C VAL A 567 -20.41 -12.98 17.54
N LYS A 568 -19.78 -13.47 16.46
CA LYS A 568 -18.95 -14.68 16.47
C LYS A 568 -17.66 -14.44 15.72
N GLU A 569 -16.56 -15.00 16.21
CA GLU A 569 -15.29 -15.12 15.50
C GLU A 569 -14.90 -16.58 15.36
N ASN A 570 -14.44 -16.97 14.16
CA ASN A 570 -14.10 -18.37 13.87
C ASN A 570 -15.25 -19.34 14.26
N LEU A 571 -16.48 -18.96 13.96
CA LEU A 571 -17.72 -19.68 14.26
C LEU A 571 -18.03 -19.85 15.76
N LYS A 572 -17.29 -19.19 16.65
CA LYS A 572 -17.50 -19.23 18.09
C LYS A 572 -18.06 -17.90 18.58
N PRO A 573 -19.08 -17.92 19.46
CA PRO A 573 -19.55 -16.70 20.10
C PRO A 573 -18.41 -15.98 20.83
N ILE A 574 -18.46 -14.65 20.81
CA ILE A 574 -17.52 -13.80 21.55
C ILE A 574 -18.22 -13.18 22.75
N ASP A 575 -17.50 -13.04 23.86
CA ASP A 575 -18.07 -12.52 25.12
C ASP A 575 -18.49 -11.05 25.00
N THR A 576 -17.79 -10.28 24.18
CA THR A 576 -18.06 -8.85 23.95
C THR A 576 -18.20 -8.58 22.47
N PRO A 577 -19.43 -8.59 21.92
CA PRO A 577 -19.70 -8.17 20.54
C PRO A 577 -19.18 -6.75 20.27
N TYR A 578 -18.73 -6.48 19.03
CA TYR A 578 -18.15 -5.20 18.67
C TYR A 578 -18.50 -4.79 17.23
N ASN A 579 -18.43 -3.48 16.97
CA ASN A 579 -18.58 -2.95 15.63
C ASN A 579 -17.25 -3.00 14.86
N ASN A 580 -17.19 -3.83 13.82
CA ASN A 580 -16.11 -3.85 12.85
C ASN A 580 -16.35 -2.75 11.80
N ILE A 581 -15.67 -1.61 11.94
CA ILE A 581 -15.85 -0.45 11.07
C ILE A 581 -14.71 -0.39 10.05
N LYS A 582 -15.04 -0.46 8.80
CA LYS A 582 -14.11 -0.24 7.69
C LYS A 582 -14.46 1.06 6.97
N CYS A 583 -13.47 1.91 6.80
CA CYS A 583 -13.56 3.10 5.98
C CYS A 583 -12.16 3.40 5.45
N ALA A 584 -11.93 3.13 4.18
CA ALA A 584 -10.61 3.26 3.57
C ALA A 584 -10.10 4.70 3.70
N GLY A 585 -8.88 4.82 4.22
CA GLY A 585 -8.23 6.11 4.43
C GLY A 585 -8.61 6.82 5.74
N MET A 586 -9.60 6.36 6.49
CA MET A 586 -9.95 6.93 7.79
C MET A 586 -9.01 6.42 8.88
N PRO A 587 -8.40 7.29 9.70
CA PRO A 587 -7.60 6.87 10.86
C PRO A 587 -8.43 6.09 11.88
N GLN A 588 -7.80 5.21 12.65
CA GLN A 588 -8.49 4.40 13.67
C GLN A 588 -9.19 5.28 14.71
N LYS A 589 -8.56 6.35 15.20
CA LYS A 589 -9.17 7.30 16.13
C LYS A 589 -10.51 7.86 15.65
N CYS A 590 -10.62 8.13 14.34
CA CYS A 590 -11.88 8.61 13.75
C CYS A 590 -12.92 7.50 13.65
N LYS A 591 -12.50 6.25 13.39
CA LYS A 591 -13.41 5.09 13.38
C LYS A 591 -13.99 4.81 14.76
N ASP A 592 -13.20 5.03 15.81
CA ASP A 592 -13.63 4.80 17.19
C ASP A 592 -14.83 5.66 17.59
N LEU A 593 -15.03 6.81 16.93
CA LEU A 593 -16.20 7.67 17.12
C LEU A 593 -17.54 7.01 16.70
N PHE A 594 -17.48 5.98 15.85
CA PHE A 594 -18.65 5.27 15.34
C PHE A 594 -18.95 3.99 16.12
N GLN A 595 -18.15 3.61 17.12
CA GLN A 595 -18.32 2.35 17.88
C GLN A 595 -19.61 2.28 18.69
N THR A 596 -20.21 3.44 19.01
CA THR A 596 -21.43 3.50 19.81
C THR A 596 -22.71 3.35 19.01
N SER A 597 -22.62 3.30 17.67
CA SER A 597 -23.79 3.32 16.80
C SER A 597 -23.68 2.35 15.63
N LEU A 598 -24.67 1.50 15.46
CA LEU A 598 -24.79 0.54 14.35
C LEU A 598 -25.25 1.19 13.04
N ASP A 599 -25.94 2.32 13.10
CA ASP A 599 -26.40 3.04 11.93
C ASP A 599 -25.32 3.93 11.27
N GLY A 600 -24.09 3.86 11.81
CA GLY A 600 -22.97 4.64 11.30
C GLY A 600 -23.00 6.11 11.73
N THR A 601 -23.76 6.48 12.75
CA THR A 601 -23.74 7.83 13.32
C THR A 601 -22.63 7.97 14.36
N ALA A 602 -21.98 9.13 14.44
CA ALA A 602 -20.99 9.46 15.45
C ALA A 602 -21.12 10.91 15.90
N ASP A 603 -20.92 11.14 17.17
CA ASP A 603 -20.78 12.49 17.72
C ASP A 603 -19.27 12.82 17.77
N ILE A 604 -18.85 13.70 16.88
CA ILE A 604 -17.45 14.13 16.77
C ILE A 604 -17.20 15.51 17.35
N SER A 605 -18.21 16.15 17.92
CA SER A 605 -18.12 17.51 18.47
C SER A 605 -17.15 17.63 19.63
N GLY A 606 -17.05 16.59 20.45
CA GLY A 606 -16.10 16.49 21.55
C GLY A 606 -14.76 15.89 21.20
N TYR A 607 -14.51 15.59 19.92
CA TYR A 607 -13.25 14.99 19.50
C TYR A 607 -12.09 15.97 19.68
N THR A 608 -11.15 15.57 20.51
CA THR A 608 -9.88 16.26 20.69
C THR A 608 -8.77 15.28 20.31
N ASP A 609 -7.83 15.69 19.48
CA ASP A 609 -6.62 14.93 19.30
C ASP A 609 -5.75 15.09 20.56
N ASN A 610 -5.76 14.11 21.44
CA ASN A 610 -4.98 14.13 22.68
C ASN A 610 -3.46 14.23 22.44
N THR A 611 -3.01 14.01 21.19
CA THR A 611 -1.63 14.27 20.80
C THR A 611 -1.38 15.73 20.45
N THR A 612 -2.45 16.56 20.36
CA THR A 612 -2.38 17.99 20.08
C THR A 612 -2.07 18.73 21.37
N LYS A 613 -0.82 18.79 21.72
CA LYS A 613 -0.34 19.66 22.78
C LYS A 613 -0.08 21.09 22.27
N VAL A 614 -0.02 21.27 20.96
CA VAL A 614 -0.06 22.58 20.31
C VAL A 614 -1.48 23.07 20.27
N PHE A 615 -1.77 24.08 21.02
CA PHE A 615 -3.10 24.67 21.05
C PHE A 615 -3.37 25.44 19.77
N LYS A 616 -4.41 25.03 19.06
CA LYS A 616 -4.94 25.73 17.90
C LYS A 616 -6.43 25.97 18.12
N GLU A 617 -6.87 27.17 17.81
CA GLU A 617 -8.30 27.44 17.69
C GLU A 617 -8.87 26.70 16.48
N TRP A 618 -10.09 26.19 16.62
CA TRP A 618 -10.83 25.61 15.49
C TRP A 618 -11.03 26.67 14.42
N THR A 619 -10.81 26.29 13.15
CA THR A 619 -11.18 27.16 12.02
C THR A 619 -12.69 27.26 11.92
N GLU A 620 -13.19 28.29 11.22
CA GLU A 620 -14.64 28.43 11.01
C GLU A 620 -15.23 27.22 10.28
N ASP A 621 -14.50 26.65 9.31
CA ASP A 621 -14.92 25.42 8.61
C ASP A 621 -15.00 24.22 9.55
N GLU A 622 -14.07 24.11 10.52
CA GLU A 622 -14.06 23.05 11.53
C GLU A 622 -15.20 23.23 12.53
N LYS A 623 -15.48 24.47 12.95
CA LYS A 623 -16.63 24.80 13.80
C LYS A 623 -17.95 24.47 13.10
N GLU A 624 -18.08 24.82 11.83
CA GLU A 624 -19.26 24.49 11.02
C GLU A 624 -19.45 22.98 10.85
N PHE A 625 -18.35 22.23 10.80
CA PHE A 625 -18.38 20.77 10.73
C PHE A 625 -18.76 20.11 12.07
N LEU A 626 -18.34 20.70 13.20
CA LEU A 626 -18.51 20.12 14.53
C LEU A 626 -19.81 20.54 15.23
N PHE A 627 -20.35 21.72 14.89
CA PHE A 627 -21.49 22.32 15.57
C PHE A 627 -22.55 22.82 14.60
N GLU A 628 -23.81 22.66 14.96
CA GLU A 628 -24.93 23.24 14.22
C GLU A 628 -24.85 24.76 14.28
N LYS A 629 -24.87 25.40 13.11
CA LYS A 629 -24.74 26.85 12.97
C LYS A 629 -25.80 27.65 13.71
N GLU A 630 -27.04 27.13 13.77
CA GLU A 630 -28.20 27.82 14.36
C GLU A 630 -28.31 27.59 15.88
N THR A 631 -27.93 26.42 16.36
CA THR A 631 -28.17 26.01 17.75
C THR A 631 -26.90 25.94 18.59
N GLY A 632 -25.71 25.88 17.94
CA GLY A 632 -24.43 25.66 18.60
C GLY A 632 -24.31 24.26 19.24
N LYS A 633 -25.23 23.36 18.92
CA LYS A 633 -25.20 21.99 19.45
C LYS A 633 -24.21 21.10 18.67
N PRO A 634 -23.61 20.13 19.36
CA PRO A 634 -22.78 19.13 18.70
C PRO A 634 -23.53 18.41 17.58
N ILE A 635 -22.89 18.27 16.44
CA ILE A 635 -23.42 17.55 15.28
C ILE A 635 -23.08 16.07 15.38
N LYS A 636 -24.07 15.21 15.17
CA LYS A 636 -23.86 13.79 14.91
C LYS A 636 -23.61 13.59 13.43
N ARG A 637 -22.53 12.87 13.10
CA ARG A 637 -22.16 12.54 11.72
C ARG A 637 -22.44 11.10 11.41
N ASN A 638 -23.00 10.85 10.23
CA ASN A 638 -23.18 9.49 9.71
C ASN A 638 -21.92 9.06 8.94
N LEU A 639 -21.57 7.78 8.98
CA LEU A 639 -20.42 7.25 8.25
C LEU A 639 -20.56 7.47 6.73
N SER A 640 -21.77 7.51 6.19
CA SER A 640 -22.07 7.85 4.80
C SER A 640 -21.66 9.27 4.41
N ASP A 641 -21.56 10.20 5.38
CA ASP A 641 -21.14 11.58 5.14
C ASP A 641 -19.65 11.69 4.82
N PHE A 642 -18.85 10.70 5.23
CA PHE A 642 -17.41 10.69 5.00
C PHE A 642 -17.09 10.21 3.59
N ARG A 643 -16.69 11.15 2.73
CA ARG A 643 -16.34 10.92 1.33
C ARG A 643 -14.94 11.47 1.03
N VAL A 644 -14.42 11.13 -0.14
CA VAL A 644 -13.19 11.73 -0.65
C VAL A 644 -13.30 13.26 -0.63
N GLY A 645 -12.34 13.92 0.00
CA GLY A 645 -12.32 15.37 0.16
C GLY A 645 -13.06 15.92 1.38
N LEU A 646 -13.82 15.09 2.12
CA LEU A 646 -14.41 15.51 3.39
C LEU A 646 -13.30 15.68 4.43
N LYS A 647 -13.35 16.79 5.15
CA LYS A 647 -12.38 17.13 6.19
C LYS A 647 -12.97 16.87 7.58
N ILE A 648 -12.20 16.24 8.43
CA ILE A 648 -12.49 16.06 9.86
C ILE A 648 -11.27 16.48 10.68
N PRO A 649 -11.42 16.83 11.95
CA PRO A 649 -10.29 17.11 12.83
C PRO A 649 -9.31 15.95 12.85
N GLY A 650 -8.04 16.23 12.74
CA GLY A 650 -7.01 15.24 12.55
C GLY A 650 -5.79 15.45 13.41
N LYS A 651 -4.76 14.69 13.10
CA LYS A 651 -3.47 14.76 13.77
C LYS A 651 -2.66 15.98 13.36
N LEU A 652 -1.71 16.33 14.20
CA LEU A 652 -0.66 17.28 13.85
C LEU A 652 0.12 16.80 12.62
N ARG A 653 0.37 17.74 11.70
CA ARG A 653 1.28 17.53 10.56
C ARG A 653 2.52 18.39 10.71
N PRO A 654 3.71 17.85 10.40
CA PRO A 654 4.91 18.66 10.37
C PRO A 654 4.89 19.61 9.15
N LYS A 655 4.94 20.92 9.41
CA LYS A 655 5.23 21.95 8.43
C LYS A 655 6.68 22.40 8.65
N ARG A 656 7.52 22.21 7.66
CA ARG A 656 8.94 22.52 7.77
C ARG A 656 9.17 24.02 7.71
N ILE A 657 9.96 24.50 8.65
CA ILE A 657 10.38 25.89 8.76
C ILE A 657 11.89 25.93 8.99
N ARG A 658 12.48 27.12 8.93
CA ARG A 658 13.89 27.30 9.31
C ARG A 658 14.08 26.94 10.78
N GLY A 659 15.12 26.15 11.07
CA GLY A 659 15.46 25.75 12.43
C GLY A 659 14.61 24.61 13.00
N GLY A 660 13.75 23.97 12.16
CA GLY A 660 12.99 22.84 12.68
C GLY A 660 11.68 22.55 11.94
N VAL A 661 10.69 22.17 12.69
CA VAL A 661 9.36 21.81 12.20
C VAL A 661 8.29 22.46 13.08
N LEU A 662 7.35 23.16 12.47
CA LEU A 662 6.14 23.57 13.10
C LEU A 662 5.11 22.42 13.03
N LEU A 663 4.62 21.96 14.16
CA LEU A 663 3.48 21.03 14.17
C LEU A 663 2.20 21.84 14.06
N VAL A 664 1.51 21.67 12.94
CA VAL A 664 0.23 22.31 12.70
C VAL A 664 -0.88 21.28 12.76
N ASP A 665 -1.97 21.66 13.39
CA ASP A 665 -3.17 20.89 13.36
C ASP A 665 -3.73 20.82 11.94
N THR A 666 -4.38 19.76 11.59
CA THR A 666 -4.91 19.55 10.24
C THR A 666 -6.16 18.72 10.30
N THR A 667 -7.10 19.07 9.45
CA THR A 667 -8.25 18.22 9.19
C THR A 667 -7.79 16.99 8.40
N TYR A 668 -8.44 15.88 8.67
CA TYR A 668 -8.25 14.66 7.91
C TYR A 668 -9.09 14.73 6.61
N GLU A 669 -8.46 14.47 5.47
CA GLU A 669 -9.16 14.38 4.19
C GLU A 669 -9.33 12.90 3.82
N MET A 670 -10.56 12.48 3.65
CA MET A 670 -10.89 11.17 3.10
C MET A 670 -10.63 11.18 1.59
N ARG A 671 -9.79 10.26 1.12
CA ARG A 671 -9.45 10.11 -0.29
C ARG A 671 -9.93 8.79 -0.84
#